data_b614a317078cdb947cf4ab636d389eae
#
_entry.id   b614a317078cdb947cf4ab636d389eae
#
_cell.length_a   1.000
_cell.length_b   1.000
_cell.length_c   1.000
_cell.angle_alpha   90.00
_cell.angle_beta   90.00
_cell.angle_gamma   90.00
#
_symmetry.space_group_name_H-M   'P 1'
#
loop_
_entity.id
_entity.type
_entity.pdbx_description
1 polymer ?
#
loop_
_entity_poly.entity_id
_entity_poly.type
_entity_poly.pdbx_seq_one_letter_code
_entity_poly.pdbx_strand_id
1 'polypeptide(L)'
;MKSAMKKTSLREIRHSLGRYLAIFSIVALGVIMFAGLKVCREDMVATADKYFSDTALYDFRALSTLGFDIDDVEALTQADGVKHAQGGINQAVLQTLEDGRECVSATYSLLDNINIPELVEGRFPENDRECIVDSKYYGSGYIGKEFIISDSNTDDVKAAFKYSTYKIVGRVQSPLYLNFERGTASVGNGSVSSFAYFLRGAYTAEYDNEIYIKMDSDAVIYSDEYDSYIDSHTDALKASVQAIADKRYDRLYSEAADKIDDAKEELEDELAKARKELDDAYTRLQDSEKELDEKQNEVDAARQALELAGMNTEGMFDDAQAQLDEARRQLEDGYAEYADGVKELEAESADAQAEIADAQSKLDELKKPTVYLLDRNTNAGYASFDNDSNIVNQVAAVFPIFFFAVAALVCMTTMTRMVEDERTQIGVLKALGYSEGAVMAKYLFYSGSAAVGGSVFGYVAGNLLFPKVIWMGYGMLYDFAELTYVWDIRIGIISIAAAVLCSMGATYFSCAAQFHSSPAMLIRPKAPKSGKRILLERAGFIWKRLSFLKKVSIRNVFRYKKRFIMMIMGIGGCSALVVTALGLKDSFSDIVSAQYREISVYDMTLTLGEAADETERQKLGGEFEEYFDSYAFLNSSTMDIVSGSNKKSSNIIIPENEEDFKKQYNFLSYKSGEALTYPAEGEAILTRRLAKILGVKKGDTLTITDDDFNTMTVTVAAVCKNYVFNYVFIAKETYLSAFGHEPEYRTIYASLRNGRDAHQTVADLLSTDDVSSAGVNADMESRFNNMISSINYVVLLVIVLAAALAFVVLYNLTNINITERIREIATIKVLGFYSWETASYVFRENFILTGIGALLGLGLGKLLHMFIMECINVEAVYFESRVTLTSYILSVVLTFVFAIAVNLLMYFKLNKINMAESLKSVE
;
A
#
# COMPACT_ATOMS: atom_id res chain seq x y z
N MET A 1 -61.89 19.29 3.07
CA MET A 1 -60.84 19.95 2.34
C MET A 1 -59.54 19.11 2.25
N LYS A 2 -59.00 18.56 3.36
CA LYS A 2 -57.75 17.75 3.36
C LYS A 2 -57.77 16.53 2.42
N SER A 3 -58.92 15.83 2.27
CA SER A 3 -59.05 14.62 1.41
C SER A 3 -59.02 14.95 -0.10
N ALA A 4 -59.60 16.09 -0.52
CA ALA A 4 -59.61 16.49 -1.93
C ALA A 4 -58.16 16.86 -2.43
N MET A 5 -57.39 17.60 -1.60
CA MET A 5 -56.00 17.97 -1.92
C MET A 5 -55.09 16.75 -2.03
N LYS A 6 -55.23 15.75 -1.15
CA LYS A 6 -54.46 14.48 -1.22
C LYS A 6 -54.78 13.73 -2.51
N LYS A 7 -56.07 13.60 -2.89
CA LYS A 7 -56.46 12.98 -4.17
C LYS A 7 -55.85 13.72 -5.38
N THR A 8 -55.88 15.07 -5.33
CA THR A 8 -55.30 15.90 -6.39
C THR A 8 -53.78 15.68 -6.51
N SER A 9 -53.06 15.64 -5.38
CA SER A 9 -51.61 15.38 -5.38
C SER A 9 -51.25 14.01 -5.99
N LEU A 10 -52.01 12.97 -5.67
CA LEU A 10 -51.80 11.64 -6.25
C LEU A 10 -52.14 11.56 -7.75
N ARG A 11 -53.18 12.28 -8.19
CA ARG A 11 -53.54 12.41 -9.62
C ARG A 11 -52.41 13.16 -10.38
N GLU A 12 -51.81 14.17 -9.78
CA GLU A 12 -50.72 14.94 -10.36
C GLU A 12 -49.50 14.06 -10.67
N ILE A 13 -49.12 13.17 -9.73
CA ILE A 13 -48.04 12.22 -9.96
C ILE A 13 -48.32 11.37 -11.19
N ARG A 14 -49.56 10.88 -11.35
CA ARG A 14 -49.94 10.09 -12.51
C ARG A 14 -49.95 10.86 -13.81
N HIS A 15 -50.35 12.13 -13.75
CA HIS A 15 -50.45 12.97 -14.94
C HIS A 15 -49.09 13.50 -15.42
N SER A 16 -48.15 13.68 -14.49
CA SER A 16 -46.79 14.18 -14.76
C SER A 16 -45.68 13.14 -14.44
N LEU A 17 -45.96 11.85 -14.67
CA LEU A 17 -45.09 10.72 -14.29
C LEU A 17 -43.65 10.88 -14.77
N GLY A 18 -43.43 11.41 -16.01
CA GLY A 18 -42.09 11.64 -16.55
C GLY A 18 -41.28 12.66 -15.76
N ARG A 19 -41.91 13.71 -15.19
CA ARG A 19 -41.25 14.67 -14.33
C ARG A 19 -40.97 14.10 -12.93
N TYR A 20 -41.92 13.31 -12.42
CA TYR A 20 -41.77 12.58 -11.14
C TYR A 20 -40.60 11.61 -11.20
N LEU A 21 -40.55 10.78 -12.24
CA LEU A 21 -39.46 9.82 -12.46
C LEU A 21 -38.10 10.52 -12.66
N ALA A 22 -38.09 11.71 -13.31
CA ALA A 22 -36.85 12.46 -13.45
C ALA A 22 -36.30 12.91 -12.09
N ILE A 23 -37.14 13.45 -11.18
CA ILE A 23 -36.74 13.84 -9.81
C ILE A 23 -36.32 12.58 -9.03
N PHE A 24 -37.13 11.51 -9.09
CA PHE A 24 -36.83 10.24 -8.47
C PHE A 24 -35.45 9.69 -8.89
N SER A 25 -35.19 9.61 -10.20
CA SER A 25 -33.94 9.03 -10.74
C SER A 25 -32.73 9.89 -10.40
N ILE A 26 -32.83 11.21 -10.43
CA ILE A 26 -31.71 12.10 -10.10
C ILE A 26 -31.37 11.99 -8.61
N VAL A 27 -32.40 11.97 -7.74
CA VAL A 27 -32.21 11.77 -6.31
C VAL A 27 -31.66 10.38 -6.03
N ALA A 28 -32.20 9.35 -6.70
CA ALA A 28 -31.69 7.98 -6.57
C ALA A 28 -30.20 7.90 -6.94
N LEU A 29 -29.79 8.49 -8.07
CA LEU A 29 -28.38 8.53 -8.49
C LEU A 29 -27.48 9.26 -7.48
N GLY A 30 -27.95 10.38 -6.92
CA GLY A 30 -27.23 11.10 -5.88
C GLY A 30 -27.05 10.27 -4.61
N VAL A 31 -28.08 9.54 -4.20
CA VAL A 31 -28.04 8.66 -3.02
C VAL A 31 -27.25 7.38 -3.30
N ILE A 32 -27.38 6.78 -4.49
CA ILE A 32 -26.53 5.64 -4.92
C ILE A 32 -25.07 6.01 -4.75
N MET A 33 -24.68 7.19 -5.23
CA MET A 33 -23.28 7.66 -5.14
C MET A 33 -22.86 7.89 -3.69
N PHE A 34 -23.68 8.55 -2.89
CA PHE A 34 -23.36 8.89 -1.51
C PHE A 34 -23.31 7.66 -0.61
N ALA A 35 -24.42 6.92 -0.54
CA ALA A 35 -24.52 5.76 0.33
C ALA A 35 -23.58 4.65 -0.11
N GLY A 36 -23.54 4.38 -1.42
CA GLY A 36 -22.69 3.33 -1.98
C GLY A 36 -21.21 3.52 -1.70
N LEU A 37 -20.68 4.73 -1.94
CA LEU A 37 -19.26 5.00 -1.64
C LEU A 37 -18.96 5.00 -0.13
N LYS A 38 -19.85 5.56 0.69
CA LYS A 38 -19.63 5.61 2.14
C LYS A 38 -19.64 4.23 2.79
N VAL A 39 -20.54 3.34 2.35
CA VAL A 39 -20.62 1.98 2.88
C VAL A 39 -19.46 1.11 2.42
N CYS A 40 -18.81 1.42 1.29
CA CYS A 40 -17.68 0.61 0.81
C CYS A 40 -16.55 0.48 1.83
N ARG A 41 -16.14 1.57 2.48
CA ARG A 41 -15.11 1.50 3.52
C ARG A 41 -15.55 0.61 4.68
N GLU A 42 -16.79 0.80 5.13
CA GLU A 42 -17.36 0.01 6.23
C GLU A 42 -17.43 -1.49 5.88
N ASP A 43 -17.84 -1.82 4.66
CA ASP A 43 -17.88 -3.21 4.17
C ASP A 43 -16.46 -3.80 4.03
N MET A 44 -15.50 -3.01 3.53
CA MET A 44 -14.09 -3.43 3.42
C MET A 44 -13.50 -3.71 4.80
N VAL A 45 -13.64 -2.77 5.72
CA VAL A 45 -13.13 -2.91 7.10
C VAL A 45 -13.80 -4.08 7.81
N ALA A 46 -15.13 -4.21 7.73
CA ALA A 46 -15.85 -5.31 8.36
C ALA A 46 -15.48 -6.69 7.78
N THR A 47 -15.16 -6.74 6.47
CA THR A 47 -14.67 -7.96 5.83
C THR A 47 -13.32 -8.36 6.38
N ALA A 48 -12.38 -7.39 6.48
CA ALA A 48 -11.05 -7.63 7.02
C ALA A 48 -11.10 -7.95 8.52
N ASP A 49 -11.88 -7.21 9.31
CA ASP A 49 -12.05 -7.42 10.74
C ASP A 49 -12.55 -8.83 11.06
N LYS A 50 -13.57 -9.28 10.31
CA LYS A 50 -14.07 -10.64 10.42
C LYS A 50 -13.00 -11.67 10.06
N TYR A 51 -12.27 -11.48 8.96
CA TYR A 51 -11.23 -12.40 8.53
C TYR A 51 -10.10 -12.49 9.58
N PHE A 52 -9.65 -11.35 10.11
CA PHE A 52 -8.60 -11.31 11.13
C PHE A 52 -9.05 -11.87 12.48
N SER A 53 -10.34 -11.75 12.79
CA SER A 53 -10.92 -12.40 13.97
C SER A 53 -11.01 -13.91 13.80
N ASP A 54 -11.49 -14.38 12.64
CA ASP A 54 -11.67 -15.81 12.33
C ASP A 54 -10.32 -16.54 12.23
N THR A 55 -9.26 -15.85 11.75
CA THR A 55 -7.90 -16.39 11.61
C THR A 55 -6.98 -16.04 12.79
N ALA A 56 -7.49 -15.31 13.78
CA ALA A 56 -6.74 -14.86 14.95
C ALA A 56 -5.42 -14.16 14.58
N LEU A 57 -5.43 -13.21 13.61
CA LEU A 57 -4.23 -12.47 13.25
C LEU A 57 -3.62 -11.78 14.47
N TYR A 58 -2.31 -11.89 14.65
CA TYR A 58 -1.56 -11.25 15.74
C TYR A 58 -1.83 -9.75 15.83
N ASP A 59 -1.71 -9.16 17.02
CA ASP A 59 -1.67 -7.71 17.23
C ASP A 59 -0.24 -7.19 17.32
N PHE A 60 0.64 -8.00 17.95
CA PHE A 60 2.07 -7.73 18.00
C PHE A 60 2.88 -8.95 17.56
N ARG A 61 4.00 -8.67 16.90
CA ARG A 61 5.05 -9.62 16.53
C ARG A 61 6.35 -9.19 17.20
N ALA A 62 6.93 -10.03 18.02
CA ALA A 62 8.20 -9.77 18.67
C ALA A 62 9.31 -10.58 18.01
N LEU A 63 10.46 -9.95 17.80
CA LEU A 63 11.69 -10.54 17.26
C LEU A 63 12.81 -10.34 18.28
N SER A 64 13.72 -11.30 18.40
CA SER A 64 14.94 -11.20 19.22
C SER A 64 16.13 -11.71 18.43
N THR A 65 17.28 -11.07 18.58
CA THR A 65 18.54 -11.51 17.96
C THR A 65 19.03 -12.86 18.44
N LEU A 66 18.59 -13.31 19.63
CA LEU A 66 18.93 -14.63 20.20
C LEU A 66 17.75 -15.61 20.19
N GLY A 67 16.57 -15.21 19.69
CA GLY A 67 15.34 -15.99 19.78
C GLY A 67 14.75 -16.01 21.18
N PHE A 68 13.81 -16.93 21.43
CA PHE A 68 13.05 -17.06 22.67
C PHE A 68 12.92 -18.52 23.08
N ASP A 69 12.96 -18.77 24.37
CA ASP A 69 12.69 -20.11 24.92
C ASP A 69 11.19 -20.41 24.88
N ILE A 70 10.83 -21.61 24.46
CA ILE A 70 9.43 -22.04 24.28
C ILE A 70 8.63 -21.88 25.59
N ASP A 71 9.22 -22.28 26.72
CA ASP A 71 8.54 -22.25 28.03
C ASP A 71 8.29 -20.81 28.52
N ASP A 72 9.12 -19.84 28.12
CA ASP A 72 8.98 -18.45 28.56
C ASP A 72 7.90 -17.68 27.79
N VAL A 73 7.54 -18.12 26.59
CA VAL A 73 6.45 -17.52 25.79
C VAL A 73 5.09 -17.68 26.49
N GLU A 74 4.86 -18.82 27.16
CA GLU A 74 3.60 -19.02 27.93
C GLU A 74 3.42 -17.98 29.04
N ALA A 75 4.50 -17.46 29.59
CA ALA A 75 4.43 -16.41 30.61
C ALA A 75 3.81 -15.10 30.10
N LEU A 76 3.94 -14.79 28.80
CA LEU A 76 3.32 -13.61 28.19
C LEU A 76 1.78 -13.65 28.18
N THR A 77 1.18 -14.83 28.25
CA THR A 77 -0.29 -14.96 28.36
C THR A 77 -0.83 -14.41 29.67
N GLN A 78 0.03 -14.22 30.67
CA GLN A 78 -0.33 -13.61 31.96
C GLN A 78 -0.18 -12.07 31.95
N ALA A 79 0.39 -11.50 30.90
CA ALA A 79 0.53 -10.06 30.77
C ALA A 79 -0.83 -9.39 30.55
N ASP A 80 -0.96 -8.16 31.02
CA ASP A 80 -2.23 -7.40 30.95
C ASP A 80 -2.65 -7.18 29.50
N GLY A 81 -3.92 -7.48 29.21
CA GLY A 81 -4.49 -7.33 27.88
C GLY A 81 -4.11 -8.40 26.85
N VAL A 82 -3.28 -9.38 27.20
CA VAL A 82 -2.89 -10.47 26.30
C VAL A 82 -3.92 -11.60 26.35
N LYS A 83 -4.47 -11.95 25.19
CA LYS A 83 -5.38 -13.09 25.05
C LYS A 83 -4.65 -14.38 24.77
N HIS A 84 -3.72 -14.35 23.82
CA HIS A 84 -2.87 -15.47 23.43
C HIS A 84 -1.47 -14.96 23.08
N ALA A 85 -0.44 -15.73 23.47
CA ALA A 85 0.92 -15.54 23.02
C ALA A 85 1.46 -16.91 22.58
N GLN A 86 2.09 -16.96 21.41
CA GLN A 86 2.64 -18.22 20.89
C GLN A 86 3.92 -17.95 20.11
N GLY A 87 4.96 -18.73 20.42
CA GLY A 87 6.21 -18.69 19.69
C GLY A 87 6.12 -19.40 18.34
N GLY A 88 6.91 -18.97 17.40
CA GLY A 88 6.97 -19.54 16.08
C GLY A 88 8.35 -19.46 15.45
N ILE A 89 8.54 -20.22 14.40
CA ILE A 89 9.72 -20.18 13.55
C ILE A 89 9.33 -19.62 12.19
N ASN A 90 10.11 -18.65 11.74
CA ASN A 90 10.08 -18.14 10.39
C ASN A 90 11.48 -18.32 9.77
N GLN A 91 11.56 -19.05 8.65
CA GLN A 91 12.79 -19.27 7.90
C GLN A 91 12.54 -19.12 6.41
N ALA A 92 13.23 -18.19 5.77
CA ALA A 92 13.23 -18.10 4.32
C ALA A 92 14.14 -19.16 3.71
N VAL A 93 13.70 -19.80 2.62
CA VAL A 93 14.46 -20.83 1.92
C VAL A 93 14.37 -20.66 0.41
N LEU A 94 15.42 -21.09 -0.29
CA LEU A 94 15.33 -21.42 -1.71
C LEU A 94 14.67 -22.79 -1.84
N GLN A 95 13.59 -22.86 -2.59
CA GLN A 95 12.86 -24.08 -2.91
C GLN A 95 13.08 -24.44 -4.38
N THR A 96 13.36 -25.71 -4.65
CA THR A 96 13.39 -26.23 -6.02
C THR A 96 12.00 -26.68 -6.45
N LEU A 97 11.51 -26.14 -7.56
CA LEU A 97 10.23 -26.52 -8.17
C LEU A 97 10.40 -27.75 -9.07
N GLU A 98 9.29 -28.40 -9.44
CA GLU A 98 9.30 -29.60 -10.32
C GLU A 98 9.96 -29.37 -11.69
N ASP A 99 9.94 -28.15 -12.20
CA ASP A 99 10.58 -27.79 -13.47
C ASP A 99 12.07 -27.45 -13.32
N GLY A 100 12.64 -27.61 -12.10
CA GLY A 100 14.03 -27.34 -11.79
C GLY A 100 14.36 -25.87 -11.54
N ARG A 101 13.36 -24.97 -11.59
CA ARG A 101 13.56 -23.55 -11.20
C ARG A 101 13.58 -23.44 -9.69
N GLU A 102 14.31 -22.45 -9.20
CA GLU A 102 14.32 -22.10 -7.78
C GLU A 102 13.44 -20.87 -7.52
N CYS A 103 12.82 -20.85 -6.37
CA CYS A 103 12.07 -19.69 -5.89
C CYS A 103 12.27 -19.53 -4.38
N VAL A 104 12.17 -18.28 -3.90
CA VAL A 104 12.22 -17.99 -2.47
C VAL A 104 10.87 -18.27 -1.85
N SER A 105 10.84 -19.13 -0.83
CA SER A 105 9.65 -19.41 -0.02
C SER A 105 9.89 -19.03 1.44
N ALA A 106 8.98 -18.23 2.01
CA ALA A 106 8.95 -18.00 3.45
C ALA A 106 8.28 -19.19 4.15
N THR A 107 8.98 -19.83 5.07
CA THR A 107 8.43 -20.98 5.79
C THR A 107 8.11 -20.60 7.23
N TYR A 108 6.99 -21.10 7.73
CA TYR A 108 6.49 -20.82 9.08
C TYR A 108 6.14 -22.11 9.80
N SER A 109 6.37 -22.12 11.11
CA SER A 109 5.75 -23.15 11.95
C SER A 109 4.24 -22.90 12.04
N LEU A 110 3.45 -23.96 11.91
CA LEU A 110 2.00 -23.90 12.07
C LEU A 110 1.66 -23.68 13.55
N LEU A 111 0.86 -22.65 13.82
CA LEU A 111 0.43 -22.26 15.15
C LEU A 111 -1.02 -22.71 15.40
N ASP A 112 -1.38 -22.95 16.66
CA ASP A 112 -2.70 -23.48 17.01
C ASP A 112 -3.74 -22.38 17.28
N ASN A 113 -3.32 -21.23 17.81
CA ASN A 113 -4.25 -20.22 18.34
C ASN A 113 -4.08 -18.82 17.73
N ILE A 114 -3.02 -18.59 16.95
CA ILE A 114 -2.69 -17.29 16.35
C ILE A 114 -2.28 -17.52 14.89
N ASN A 115 -2.62 -16.59 14.01
CA ASN A 115 -2.26 -16.62 12.58
C ASN A 115 -2.68 -17.93 11.87
N ILE A 116 -3.86 -18.42 12.19
CA ILE A 116 -4.37 -19.69 11.65
C ILE A 116 -4.63 -19.54 10.15
N PRO A 117 -3.94 -20.27 9.28
CA PRO A 117 -4.18 -20.20 7.84
C PRO A 117 -5.52 -20.83 7.49
N GLU A 118 -6.22 -20.26 6.50
CA GLU A 118 -7.49 -20.79 6.01
C GLU A 118 -7.26 -21.84 4.91
N LEU A 119 -7.81 -23.05 5.11
CA LEU A 119 -7.65 -24.15 4.17
C LEU A 119 -8.52 -23.93 2.92
N VAL A 120 -7.89 -23.82 1.76
CA VAL A 120 -8.57 -23.72 0.46
C VAL A 120 -8.83 -25.10 -0.15
N GLU A 121 -7.87 -26.01 -0.04
CA GLU A 121 -7.98 -27.35 -0.61
C GLU A 121 -7.03 -28.32 0.12
N GLY A 122 -7.42 -29.60 0.24
CA GLY A 122 -6.61 -30.62 0.91
C GLY A 122 -6.90 -30.73 2.41
N ARG A 123 -5.87 -30.89 3.22
CA ARG A 123 -5.92 -30.99 4.68
C ARG A 123 -4.70 -30.36 5.35
N PHE A 124 -4.76 -30.16 6.66
CA PHE A 124 -3.61 -29.78 7.45
C PHE A 124 -2.58 -30.91 7.59
N PRO A 125 -1.29 -30.60 7.84
CA PRO A 125 -0.25 -31.60 8.11
C PRO A 125 -0.57 -32.43 9.37
N GLU A 126 -0.34 -33.73 9.30
CA GLU A 126 -0.50 -34.66 10.42
C GLU A 126 0.83 -35.16 11.00
N ASN A 127 1.93 -34.94 10.31
CA ASN A 127 3.27 -35.34 10.70
C ASN A 127 4.32 -34.37 10.15
N ASP A 128 5.53 -34.45 10.73
CA ASP A 128 6.65 -33.56 10.44
C ASP A 128 7.19 -33.63 9.00
N ARG A 129 6.72 -34.54 8.17
CA ARG A 129 7.10 -34.66 6.74
C ARG A 129 6.06 -34.06 5.79
N GLU A 130 5.06 -33.41 6.32
CA GLU A 130 3.99 -32.81 5.54
C GLU A 130 4.03 -31.28 5.69
N CYS A 131 3.58 -30.59 4.63
CA CYS A 131 3.44 -29.14 4.62
C CYS A 131 2.18 -28.71 3.88
N ILE A 132 1.75 -27.48 4.12
CA ILE A 132 0.73 -26.79 3.36
C ILE A 132 1.34 -25.53 2.75
N VAL A 133 0.86 -25.15 1.55
CA VAL A 133 1.51 -24.12 0.73
C VAL A 133 0.53 -23.05 0.26
N ASP A 134 1.06 -21.94 -0.19
CA ASP A 134 0.34 -20.79 -0.72
C ASP A 134 -0.61 -21.18 -1.88
N SER A 135 -1.90 -21.01 -1.69
CA SER A 135 -2.93 -21.35 -2.69
C SER A 135 -2.86 -20.50 -3.96
N LYS A 136 -2.20 -19.35 -3.91
CA LYS A 136 -2.03 -18.45 -5.06
C LYS A 136 -0.86 -18.83 -5.95
N TYR A 137 0.23 -19.24 -5.34
CA TYR A 137 1.42 -19.66 -6.07
C TYR A 137 1.27 -21.09 -6.62
N TYR A 138 0.71 -21.99 -5.82
CA TYR A 138 0.55 -23.40 -6.17
C TYR A 138 -0.87 -23.70 -6.64
N GLY A 139 -1.00 -24.24 -7.85
CA GLY A 139 -2.28 -24.75 -8.35
C GLY A 139 -2.70 -26.05 -7.64
N SER A 140 -3.96 -26.48 -7.85
CA SER A 140 -4.51 -27.73 -7.27
C SER A 140 -3.72 -28.98 -7.59
N GLY A 141 -2.99 -29.01 -8.72
CA GLY A 141 -2.14 -30.12 -9.12
C GLY A 141 -0.89 -30.36 -8.27
N TYR A 142 -0.59 -29.48 -7.31
CA TYR A 142 0.57 -29.64 -6.41
C TYR A 142 0.25 -30.46 -5.16
N ILE A 143 -1.00 -30.72 -4.82
CA ILE A 143 -1.34 -31.59 -3.70
C ILE A 143 -0.85 -33.01 -3.98
N GLY A 144 -0.08 -33.55 -3.05
CA GLY A 144 0.54 -34.86 -3.13
C GLY A 144 1.97 -34.85 -3.69
N LYS A 145 2.46 -33.71 -4.21
CA LYS A 145 3.83 -33.49 -4.66
C LYS A 145 4.74 -33.10 -3.51
N GLU A 146 6.03 -32.91 -3.82
CA GLU A 146 7.06 -32.60 -2.84
C GLU A 146 7.41 -31.12 -2.84
N PHE A 147 7.59 -30.55 -1.66
CA PHE A 147 8.26 -29.29 -1.39
C PHE A 147 9.73 -29.61 -1.12
N ILE A 148 10.64 -29.16 -1.98
CA ILE A 148 12.06 -29.53 -1.94
C ILE A 148 12.86 -28.30 -1.52
N ILE A 149 13.58 -28.39 -0.40
CA ILE A 149 14.56 -27.39 0.03
C ILE A 149 15.77 -27.53 -0.89
N SER A 150 16.13 -26.46 -1.59
CA SER A 150 17.21 -26.48 -2.57
C SER A 150 18.57 -26.73 -1.94
N ASP A 151 19.43 -27.45 -2.65
CA ASP A 151 20.84 -27.64 -2.28
C ASP A 151 21.64 -26.34 -2.36
N SER A 152 21.13 -25.33 -3.09
CA SER A 152 21.72 -23.99 -3.20
C SER A 152 21.59 -23.14 -1.93
N ASN A 153 20.80 -23.58 -0.93
CA ASN A 153 20.77 -22.91 0.38
C ASN A 153 22.10 -23.10 1.13
N THR A 154 22.42 -22.14 1.99
CA THR A 154 23.56 -22.25 2.92
C THR A 154 23.38 -23.44 3.85
N ASP A 155 24.46 -23.94 4.41
CA ASP A 155 24.42 -25.10 5.30
C ASP A 155 23.58 -24.82 6.55
N ASP A 156 23.60 -23.61 7.09
CA ASP A 156 22.76 -23.18 8.22
C ASP A 156 21.27 -23.26 7.91
N VAL A 157 20.85 -22.78 6.72
CA VAL A 157 19.45 -22.85 6.27
C VAL A 157 19.02 -24.32 6.08
N LYS A 158 19.88 -25.17 5.50
CA LYS A 158 19.59 -26.60 5.36
C LYS A 158 19.50 -27.29 6.71
N ALA A 159 20.39 -26.95 7.64
CA ALA A 159 20.43 -27.51 8.99
C ALA A 159 19.20 -27.09 9.85
N ALA A 160 18.53 -26.01 9.51
CA ALA A 160 17.31 -25.58 10.20
C ALA A 160 16.13 -26.56 10.05
N PHE A 161 16.20 -27.48 9.08
CA PHE A 161 15.14 -28.43 8.77
C PHE A 161 15.59 -29.88 9.01
N LYS A 162 14.68 -30.72 9.51
CA LYS A 162 14.96 -32.15 9.70
C LYS A 162 15.06 -32.94 8.40
N TYR A 163 14.39 -32.49 7.36
CA TYR A 163 14.33 -33.18 6.07
C TYR A 163 14.55 -32.20 4.92
N SER A 164 15.10 -32.67 3.83
CA SER A 164 15.24 -31.86 2.60
C SER A 164 13.97 -31.82 1.73
N THR A 165 13.01 -32.73 1.98
CA THR A 165 11.78 -32.87 1.20
C THR A 165 10.58 -33.09 2.11
N TYR A 166 9.47 -32.44 1.76
CA TYR A 166 8.20 -32.49 2.48
C TYR A 166 7.05 -32.70 1.51
N LYS A 167 6.03 -33.45 1.91
CA LYS A 167 4.85 -33.70 1.09
C LYS A 167 3.84 -32.57 1.24
N ILE A 168 3.43 -31.96 0.13
CA ILE A 168 2.36 -30.98 0.09
C ILE A 168 1.01 -31.68 0.27
N VAL A 169 0.28 -31.40 1.36
CA VAL A 169 -0.99 -32.03 1.70
C VAL A 169 -2.18 -31.09 1.61
N GLY A 170 -1.94 -29.79 1.52
CA GLY A 170 -2.99 -28.79 1.40
C GLY A 170 -2.49 -27.47 0.85
N ARG A 171 -3.44 -26.64 0.46
CA ARG A 171 -3.24 -25.28 -0.03
C ARG A 171 -4.04 -24.32 0.85
N VAL A 172 -3.42 -23.24 1.26
CA VAL A 172 -3.99 -22.30 2.25
C VAL A 172 -3.87 -20.85 1.81
N GLN A 173 -4.73 -20.01 2.37
CA GLN A 173 -4.55 -18.56 2.46
C GLN A 173 -4.02 -18.24 3.86
N SER A 174 -3.12 -17.27 3.95
CA SER A 174 -2.49 -16.89 5.21
C SER A 174 -2.91 -15.48 5.63
N PRO A 175 -3.28 -15.26 6.90
CA PRO A 175 -3.54 -13.91 7.39
C PRO A 175 -2.29 -13.03 7.44
N LEU A 176 -1.10 -13.61 7.36
CA LEU A 176 0.16 -12.87 7.25
C LEU A 176 0.35 -12.23 5.86
N TYR A 177 -0.38 -12.72 4.85
CA TYR A 177 -0.22 -12.34 3.43
C TYR A 177 -1.55 -11.98 2.79
N LEU A 178 -2.04 -10.78 3.06
CA LEU A 178 -3.34 -10.30 2.56
C LEU A 178 -3.32 -9.96 1.06
N ASN A 179 -2.18 -9.52 0.56
CA ASN A 179 -1.96 -9.15 -0.84
C ASN A 179 -0.96 -10.10 -1.51
N PHE A 180 -0.73 -9.89 -2.81
CA PHE A 180 0.25 -10.67 -3.58
C PHE A 180 1.70 -10.37 -3.24
N GLU A 181 1.98 -9.32 -2.49
CA GLU A 181 3.31 -8.95 -2.05
C GLU A 181 3.70 -9.81 -0.85
N ARG A 182 4.64 -10.74 -1.06
CA ARG A 182 5.09 -11.68 -0.03
C ARG A 182 6.27 -11.15 0.78
N GLY A 183 6.75 -9.95 0.47
CA GLY A 183 7.89 -9.31 1.14
C GLY A 183 9.24 -9.68 0.56
N THR A 184 10.28 -9.42 1.35
CA THR A 184 11.68 -9.67 0.99
C THR A 184 12.31 -10.67 1.92
N ALA A 185 13.37 -11.34 1.46
CA ALA A 185 14.17 -12.28 2.23
C ALA A 185 15.65 -12.08 1.94
N SER A 186 16.52 -12.56 2.82
CA SER A 186 17.98 -12.51 2.65
C SER A 186 18.53 -13.68 1.84
N VAL A 187 17.66 -14.42 1.14
CA VAL A 187 18.06 -15.58 0.32
C VAL A 187 17.62 -15.43 -1.12
N GLY A 188 18.31 -16.05 -2.03
CA GLY A 188 17.99 -16.08 -3.46
C GLY A 188 17.97 -14.68 -4.08
N ASN A 189 16.90 -14.38 -4.81
CA ASN A 189 16.73 -13.07 -5.47
C ASN A 189 16.17 -11.97 -4.55
N GLY A 190 16.15 -12.18 -3.24
CA GLY A 190 15.66 -11.20 -2.27
C GLY A 190 14.15 -10.96 -2.27
N SER A 191 13.37 -11.60 -3.15
CA SER A 191 11.91 -11.44 -3.23
C SER A 191 11.20 -12.75 -2.90
N VAL A 192 10.37 -12.74 -1.86
CA VAL A 192 9.56 -13.92 -1.48
C VAL A 192 8.49 -14.15 -2.53
N SER A 193 8.51 -15.32 -3.15
CA SER A 193 7.56 -15.72 -4.19
C SER A 193 6.33 -16.45 -3.61
N SER A 194 6.53 -17.22 -2.55
CA SER A 194 5.49 -18.06 -1.94
C SER A 194 5.72 -18.22 -0.44
N PHE A 195 4.78 -18.86 0.23
CA PHE A 195 4.96 -19.29 1.61
C PHE A 195 4.53 -20.75 1.82
N ALA A 196 5.05 -21.34 2.89
CA ALA A 196 4.66 -22.67 3.32
C ALA A 196 4.59 -22.76 4.86
N TYR A 197 3.71 -23.61 5.36
CA TYR A 197 3.60 -23.93 6.78
C TYR A 197 3.96 -25.38 7.04
N PHE A 198 4.75 -25.60 8.07
CA PHE A 198 5.20 -26.89 8.56
C PHE A 198 4.79 -27.08 10.01
N LEU A 199 4.68 -28.31 10.49
CA LEU A 199 4.60 -28.53 11.94
C LEU A 199 5.90 -28.11 12.61
N ARG A 200 5.83 -27.68 13.85
CA ARG A 200 7.01 -27.27 14.64
C ARG A 200 8.11 -28.32 14.63
N GLY A 201 7.72 -29.61 14.64
CA GLY A 201 8.63 -30.75 14.61
C GLY A 201 9.40 -30.93 13.29
N ALA A 202 9.11 -30.18 12.22
CA ALA A 202 9.89 -30.20 10.99
C ALA A 202 11.20 -29.41 11.10
N TYR A 203 11.29 -28.50 12.06
CA TYR A 203 12.47 -27.69 12.33
C TYR A 203 13.37 -28.34 13.39
N THR A 204 14.67 -28.06 13.31
CA THR A 204 15.67 -28.55 14.25
C THR A 204 15.88 -27.62 15.45
N ALA A 205 15.58 -26.32 15.27
CA ALA A 205 15.77 -25.33 16.34
C ALA A 205 14.97 -25.67 17.60
N GLU A 206 15.60 -25.58 18.76
CA GLU A 206 14.99 -25.78 20.07
C GLU A 206 14.38 -24.51 20.66
N TYR A 207 14.43 -23.41 19.91
CA TYR A 207 13.91 -22.09 20.29
C TYR A 207 13.01 -21.54 19.19
N ASP A 208 12.22 -20.54 19.51
CA ASP A 208 11.42 -19.78 18.56
C ASP A 208 12.12 -18.46 18.22
N ASN A 209 12.14 -18.08 16.95
CA ASN A 209 12.74 -16.81 16.54
C ASN A 209 11.75 -15.65 16.53
N GLU A 210 10.46 -15.92 16.64
CA GLU A 210 9.39 -14.95 16.70
C GLU A 210 8.38 -15.30 17.80
N ILE A 211 7.76 -14.28 18.39
CA ILE A 211 6.57 -14.43 19.22
C ILE A 211 5.44 -13.65 18.58
N TYR A 212 4.30 -14.29 18.44
CA TYR A 212 3.06 -13.65 18.03
C TYR A 212 2.15 -13.46 19.24
N ILE A 213 1.58 -12.26 19.37
CA ILE A 213 0.78 -11.90 20.54
C ILE A 213 -0.56 -11.38 20.03
N LYS A 214 -1.63 -11.97 20.54
CA LYS A 214 -3.01 -11.54 20.30
C LYS A 214 -3.52 -10.84 21.54
N MET A 215 -3.97 -9.59 21.40
CA MET A 215 -4.56 -8.81 22.49
C MET A 215 -6.04 -9.13 22.66
N ASP A 216 -6.56 -8.95 23.88
CA ASP A 216 -7.98 -9.11 24.18
C ASP A 216 -8.71 -7.79 23.97
N SER A 217 -9.02 -7.49 22.70
CA SER A 217 -9.73 -6.28 22.29
C SER A 217 -10.89 -6.62 21.38
N ASP A 218 -12.06 -6.04 21.67
CA ASP A 218 -13.25 -6.08 20.81
C ASP A 218 -13.35 -4.86 19.89
N ALA A 219 -12.35 -3.96 19.92
CA ALA A 219 -12.33 -2.78 19.06
C ALA A 219 -12.13 -3.17 17.59
N VAL A 220 -12.88 -2.50 16.72
CA VAL A 220 -12.80 -2.73 15.27
C VAL A 220 -11.44 -2.24 14.76
N ILE A 221 -10.80 -3.02 13.91
CA ILE A 221 -9.52 -2.68 13.29
C ILE A 221 -9.58 -1.32 12.56
N TYR A 222 -8.46 -0.64 12.44
CA TYR A 222 -8.33 0.68 11.80
C TYR A 222 -9.23 1.77 12.42
N SER A 223 -9.64 1.60 13.69
CA SER A 223 -10.33 2.62 14.46
C SER A 223 -9.40 3.28 15.46
N ASP A 224 -9.66 4.56 15.78
CA ASP A 224 -8.91 5.29 16.82
C ASP A 224 -8.95 4.57 18.18
N GLU A 225 -10.01 3.80 18.44
CA GLU A 225 -10.16 3.02 19.66
C GLU A 225 -9.18 1.83 19.69
N TYR A 226 -9.07 1.10 18.57
CA TYR A 226 -8.13 0.00 18.43
C TYR A 226 -6.68 0.52 18.53
N ASP A 227 -6.34 1.58 17.79
CA ASP A 227 -4.98 2.14 17.78
C ASP A 227 -4.58 2.62 19.18
N SER A 228 -5.48 3.34 19.88
CA SER A 228 -5.23 3.79 21.26
C SER A 228 -5.07 2.63 22.24
N TYR A 229 -5.79 1.53 22.03
CA TYR A 229 -5.65 0.33 22.86
C TYR A 229 -4.28 -0.33 22.65
N ILE A 230 -3.85 -0.50 21.41
CA ILE A 230 -2.54 -1.05 21.05
C ILE A 230 -1.41 -0.18 21.59
N ASP A 231 -1.46 1.13 21.37
CA ASP A 231 -0.45 2.08 21.85
C ASP A 231 -0.29 2.05 23.35
N SER A 232 -1.40 1.95 24.10
CA SER A 232 -1.38 1.94 25.58
C SER A 232 -0.69 0.71 26.20
N HIS A 233 -0.60 -0.41 25.46
CA HIS A 233 0.02 -1.66 25.93
C HIS A 233 1.44 -1.88 25.38
N THR A 234 1.85 -1.12 24.37
CA THR A 234 3.12 -1.33 23.65
C THR A 234 4.34 -1.29 24.57
N ASP A 235 4.48 -0.27 25.41
CA ASP A 235 5.67 -0.11 26.27
C ASP A 235 5.76 -1.20 27.35
N ALA A 236 4.65 -1.55 27.98
CA ALA A 236 4.61 -2.59 29.01
C ALA A 236 4.91 -3.96 28.40
N LEU A 237 4.36 -4.25 27.22
CA LEU A 237 4.58 -5.50 26.54
C LEU A 237 6.02 -5.62 26.02
N LYS A 238 6.59 -4.54 25.48
CA LYS A 238 7.99 -4.49 25.07
C LYS A 238 8.93 -4.79 26.24
N ALA A 239 8.67 -4.23 27.42
CA ALA A 239 9.45 -4.51 28.60
C ALA A 239 9.35 -5.99 29.03
N SER A 240 8.16 -6.58 28.92
CA SER A 240 7.96 -8.02 29.24
C SER A 240 8.70 -8.93 28.26
N VAL A 241 8.64 -8.65 26.96
CA VAL A 241 9.37 -9.41 25.93
C VAL A 241 10.89 -9.25 26.09
N GLN A 242 11.37 -8.04 26.42
CA GLN A 242 12.79 -7.80 26.69
C GLN A 242 13.26 -8.62 27.90
N ALA A 243 12.48 -8.68 28.96
CA ALA A 243 12.82 -9.48 30.14
C ALA A 243 12.95 -10.99 29.84
N ILE A 244 12.10 -11.52 28.92
CA ILE A 244 12.21 -12.91 28.47
C ILE A 244 13.49 -13.11 27.64
N ALA A 245 13.81 -12.19 26.75
CA ALA A 245 15.03 -12.27 25.95
C ALA A 245 16.31 -12.15 26.82
N ASP A 246 16.29 -11.25 27.80
CA ASP A 246 17.40 -11.12 28.77
C ASP A 246 17.60 -12.39 29.59
N LYS A 247 16.52 -13.02 30.06
CA LYS A 247 16.57 -14.30 30.78
C LYS A 247 17.19 -15.41 29.92
N ARG A 248 16.83 -15.49 28.66
CA ARG A 248 17.45 -16.43 27.72
C ARG A 248 18.94 -16.13 27.55
N TYR A 249 19.33 -14.88 27.41
CA TYR A 249 20.74 -14.50 27.33
C TYR A 249 21.51 -14.96 28.57
N ASP A 250 21.00 -14.66 29.78
CA ASP A 250 21.64 -15.02 31.04
C ASP A 250 21.79 -16.55 31.14
N ARG A 251 20.80 -17.32 30.72
CA ARG A 251 20.86 -18.78 30.68
C ARG A 251 21.92 -19.27 29.69
N LEU A 252 21.90 -18.81 28.46
CA LEU A 252 22.87 -19.23 27.43
C LEU A 252 24.30 -18.86 27.83
N TYR A 253 24.48 -17.67 28.39
CA TYR A 253 25.79 -17.22 28.90
C TYR A 253 26.28 -18.10 30.03
N SER A 254 25.45 -18.42 31.03
CA SER A 254 25.79 -19.29 32.14
C SER A 254 26.12 -20.70 31.67
N GLU A 255 25.29 -21.31 30.82
CA GLU A 255 25.51 -22.64 30.24
C GLU A 255 26.82 -22.72 29.44
N ALA A 256 27.16 -21.69 28.70
CA ALA A 256 28.41 -21.64 27.94
C ALA A 256 29.61 -21.43 28.85
N ALA A 257 29.49 -20.55 29.83
CA ALA A 257 30.54 -20.32 30.82
C ALA A 257 30.83 -21.61 31.64
N ASP A 258 29.77 -22.29 32.11
CA ASP A 258 29.90 -23.56 32.85
C ASP A 258 30.61 -24.62 31.98
N LYS A 259 30.25 -24.76 30.69
CA LYS A 259 30.92 -25.70 29.76
C LYS A 259 32.40 -25.37 29.54
N ILE A 260 32.74 -24.08 29.48
CA ILE A 260 34.15 -23.65 29.35
C ILE A 260 34.91 -23.94 30.61
N ASP A 261 34.32 -23.75 31.77
CA ASP A 261 34.97 -24.04 33.05
C ASP A 261 35.13 -25.56 33.29
N ASP A 262 34.13 -26.37 32.97
CA ASP A 262 34.22 -27.84 32.95
C ASP A 262 35.34 -28.33 32.01
N ALA A 263 35.41 -27.78 30.78
CA ALA A 263 36.47 -28.13 29.83
C ALA A 263 37.89 -27.74 30.32
N LYS A 264 38.03 -26.61 31.05
CA LYS A 264 39.30 -26.23 31.68
C LYS A 264 39.68 -27.20 32.79
N GLU A 265 38.74 -27.60 33.66
CA GLU A 265 38.95 -28.55 34.76
C GLU A 265 39.33 -29.94 34.21
N GLU A 266 38.65 -30.42 33.18
CA GLU A 266 38.95 -31.69 32.51
C GLU A 266 40.36 -31.66 31.90
N LEU A 267 40.72 -30.58 31.19
CA LEU A 267 42.07 -30.42 30.64
C LEU A 267 43.15 -30.38 31.73
N GLU A 268 42.93 -29.68 32.85
CA GLU A 268 43.89 -29.66 33.98
C GLU A 268 44.08 -31.06 34.58
N ASP A 269 43.01 -31.82 34.75
CA ASP A 269 43.04 -33.19 35.28
C ASP A 269 43.76 -34.15 34.32
N GLU A 270 43.49 -34.08 33.05
CA GLU A 270 44.18 -34.91 32.05
C GLU A 270 45.67 -34.59 31.96
N LEU A 271 46.01 -33.29 31.93
CA LEU A 271 47.41 -32.86 31.94
C LEU A 271 48.14 -33.27 33.21
N ALA A 272 47.49 -33.23 34.38
CA ALA A 272 48.07 -33.69 35.65
C ALA A 272 48.37 -35.20 35.61
N LYS A 273 47.47 -36.01 35.07
CA LYS A 273 47.66 -37.47 34.92
C LYS A 273 48.82 -37.79 33.95
N ALA A 274 48.77 -37.17 32.75
CA ALA A 274 49.79 -37.41 31.72
C ALA A 274 51.19 -36.98 32.19
N ARG A 275 51.28 -35.80 32.85
CA ARG A 275 52.57 -35.35 33.47
C ARG A 275 53.08 -36.30 34.50
N LYS A 276 52.20 -36.85 35.33
CA LYS A 276 52.58 -37.83 36.33
C LYS A 276 53.09 -39.15 35.72
N GLU A 277 52.41 -39.60 34.66
CA GLU A 277 52.84 -40.81 33.93
C GLU A 277 54.21 -40.61 33.28
N LEU A 278 54.46 -39.44 32.68
CA LEU A 278 55.73 -39.05 32.10
C LEU A 278 56.82 -38.92 33.17
N ASP A 279 56.56 -38.33 34.35
CA ASP A 279 57.46 -38.20 35.47
C ASP A 279 57.85 -39.57 36.04
N ASP A 280 56.81 -40.46 36.19
CA ASP A 280 57.04 -41.86 36.60
C ASP A 280 57.87 -42.65 35.56
N ALA A 281 57.68 -42.38 34.26
CA ALA A 281 58.49 -43.00 33.21
C ALA A 281 59.94 -42.45 33.21
N TYR A 282 60.09 -41.11 33.37
CA TYR A 282 61.42 -40.50 33.47
C TYR A 282 62.19 -40.98 34.67
N THR A 283 61.55 -41.15 35.87
CA THR A 283 62.17 -41.71 37.06
C THR A 283 62.66 -43.12 36.80
N ARG A 284 61.85 -43.95 36.12
CA ARG A 284 62.29 -45.36 35.82
C ARG A 284 63.47 -45.40 34.87
N LEU A 285 63.52 -44.45 33.86
CA LEU A 285 64.66 -44.34 32.98
C LEU A 285 65.91 -43.94 33.70
N GLN A 286 65.83 -42.97 34.63
CA GLN A 286 66.95 -42.56 35.48
C GLN A 286 67.46 -43.74 36.41
N ASP A 287 66.58 -44.51 37.04
CA ASP A 287 66.90 -45.65 37.86
C ASP A 287 67.58 -46.70 36.96
N SER A 288 67.08 -46.99 35.78
CA SER A 288 67.67 -47.89 34.83
C SER A 288 69.08 -47.42 34.33
N GLU A 289 69.23 -46.14 34.08
CA GLU A 289 70.51 -45.53 33.75
C GLU A 289 71.53 -45.72 34.84
N LYS A 290 71.17 -45.49 36.11
CA LYS A 290 72.04 -45.70 37.25
C LYS A 290 72.40 -47.17 37.46
N GLU A 291 71.44 -48.04 37.30
CA GLU A 291 71.70 -49.50 37.40
C GLU A 291 72.64 -49.92 36.27
N LEU A 292 72.48 -49.43 35.10
CA LEU A 292 73.31 -49.68 33.93
C LEU A 292 74.74 -49.19 34.13
N ASP A 293 74.90 -47.99 34.70
CA ASP A 293 76.19 -47.41 34.98
C ASP A 293 76.92 -48.22 36.18
N GLU A 294 76.14 -48.65 37.16
CA GLU A 294 76.69 -49.52 38.27
C GLU A 294 77.15 -50.82 37.64
N LYS A 295 76.43 -51.46 36.78
CA LYS A 295 76.81 -52.72 36.14
C LYS A 295 78.01 -52.52 35.20
N GLN A 296 78.05 -51.41 34.45
CA GLN A 296 79.20 -51.08 33.58
C GLN A 296 80.50 -50.93 34.47
N ASN A 297 80.40 -50.25 35.58
CA ASN A 297 81.53 -50.10 36.55
C ASN A 297 81.93 -51.40 37.14
N GLU A 298 81.02 -52.34 37.43
CA GLU A 298 81.34 -53.67 37.90
C GLU A 298 82.11 -54.50 36.84
N VAL A 299 81.61 -54.42 35.58
CA VAL A 299 82.29 -55.09 34.47
C VAL A 299 83.67 -54.53 34.22
N ASP A 300 83.77 -53.17 34.22
CA ASP A 300 85.08 -52.50 34.05
C ASP A 300 86.04 -52.77 35.20
N ALA A 301 85.59 -52.77 36.42
CA ALA A 301 86.38 -53.13 37.62
C ALA A 301 86.86 -54.59 37.63
N ALA A 302 85.95 -55.49 37.24
CA ALA A 302 86.28 -56.90 37.05
C ALA A 302 87.34 -57.13 35.94
N ARG A 303 87.17 -56.46 34.84
CA ARG A 303 88.15 -56.46 33.70
C ARG A 303 89.50 -55.94 34.15
N GLN A 304 89.56 -54.85 34.85
CA GLN A 304 90.78 -54.26 35.38
C GLN A 304 91.48 -55.12 36.43
N ALA A 305 90.71 -55.77 37.34
CA ALA A 305 91.26 -56.68 38.37
C ALA A 305 91.91 -57.95 37.75
N LEU A 306 91.31 -58.47 36.67
CA LEU A 306 91.85 -59.61 35.93
C LEU A 306 93.08 -59.27 35.10
N GLU A 307 93.11 -58.10 34.51
CA GLU A 307 94.29 -57.54 33.77
C GLU A 307 95.46 -57.34 34.74
N LEU A 308 95.22 -56.78 35.94
CA LEU A 308 96.22 -56.66 37.01
C LEU A 308 96.74 -57.99 37.47
N ALA A 309 95.89 -59.06 37.42
CA ALA A 309 96.25 -60.39 37.74
C ALA A 309 97.04 -61.15 36.61
N GLY A 310 97.36 -60.48 35.54
CA GLY A 310 98.11 -61.02 34.45
C GLY A 310 97.35 -62.01 33.54
N MET A 311 96.03 -62.02 33.62
CA MET A 311 95.16 -62.87 32.79
C MET A 311 94.77 -62.19 31.49
N ASN A 312 94.74 -62.95 30.41
CA ASN A 312 94.20 -62.41 29.11
C ASN A 312 92.68 -62.30 29.22
N THR A 313 92.12 -61.01 29.10
CA THR A 313 90.71 -60.72 29.17
C THR A 313 89.99 -60.65 27.85
N GLU A 314 90.75 -60.92 26.70
CA GLU A 314 90.19 -60.87 25.32
C GLU A 314 89.08 -61.90 25.16
N GLY A 315 87.85 -61.40 24.80
CA GLY A 315 86.61 -62.16 24.59
C GLY A 315 85.88 -62.60 25.90
N MET A 316 86.47 -62.37 27.09
CA MET A 316 85.93 -62.90 28.37
C MET A 316 84.74 -62.10 28.88
N PHE A 317 84.58 -60.82 28.46
CA PHE A 317 83.48 -59.88 28.78
C PHE A 317 82.59 -59.45 27.58
N ASP A 318 82.82 -60.04 26.38
CA ASP A 318 82.11 -59.67 25.16
C ASP A 318 80.59 -59.84 25.32
N ASP A 319 80.15 -60.92 25.88
CA ASP A 319 78.70 -61.16 26.13
C ASP A 319 78.06 -60.15 27.13
N ALA A 320 78.85 -59.89 28.19
CA ALA A 320 78.38 -58.88 29.20
C ALA A 320 78.38 -57.48 28.64
N GLN A 321 79.34 -57.09 27.86
CA GLN A 321 79.40 -55.82 27.16
C GLN A 321 78.32 -55.70 26.13
N ALA A 322 78.06 -56.74 25.38
CA ALA A 322 76.95 -56.77 24.37
C ALA A 322 75.56 -56.61 25.01
N GLN A 323 75.38 -57.21 26.21
CA GLN A 323 74.16 -57.02 27.01
C GLN A 323 74.05 -55.58 27.55
N LEU A 324 75.13 -54.98 27.98
CA LEU A 324 75.12 -53.57 28.41
C LEU A 324 74.90 -52.59 27.28
N ASP A 325 75.51 -52.85 26.12
CA ASP A 325 75.31 -52.04 24.91
C ASP A 325 73.88 -52.15 24.35
N GLU A 326 73.25 -53.29 24.50
CA GLU A 326 71.84 -53.51 24.14
C GLU A 326 70.91 -52.76 25.13
N ALA A 327 71.18 -52.87 26.44
CA ALA A 327 70.45 -52.20 27.47
C ALA A 327 70.62 -50.69 27.37
N ARG A 328 71.82 -50.20 26.91
CA ARG A 328 72.07 -48.77 26.64
C ARG A 328 71.23 -48.29 25.44
N ARG A 329 71.12 -49.08 24.41
CA ARG A 329 70.22 -48.77 23.26
C ARG A 329 68.77 -48.71 23.69
N GLN A 330 68.33 -49.68 24.50
CA GLN A 330 66.95 -49.68 25.01
C GLN A 330 66.69 -48.48 25.90
N LEU A 331 67.68 -48.03 26.68
CA LEU A 331 67.59 -46.79 27.46
C LEU A 331 67.50 -45.50 26.57
N GLU A 332 68.35 -45.48 25.49
CA GLU A 332 68.29 -44.37 24.52
C GLU A 332 66.93 -44.29 23.80
N ASP A 333 66.42 -45.44 23.38
CA ASP A 333 65.09 -45.59 22.78
C ASP A 333 64.00 -45.11 23.77
N GLY A 334 64.09 -45.48 25.04
CA GLY A 334 63.17 -45.05 26.09
C GLY A 334 63.18 -43.55 26.33
N TYR A 335 64.37 -42.93 26.31
CA TYR A 335 64.45 -41.45 26.40
C TYR A 335 63.92 -40.78 25.15
N ALA A 336 64.05 -41.37 23.99
CA ALA A 336 63.46 -40.83 22.75
C ALA A 336 61.93 -40.92 22.84
N GLU A 337 61.36 -42.02 23.26
CA GLU A 337 59.94 -42.25 23.50
C GLU A 337 59.38 -41.27 24.54
N TYR A 338 60.07 -41.01 25.63
CA TYR A 338 59.74 -40.02 26.62
C TYR A 338 59.72 -38.62 25.99
N ALA A 339 60.75 -38.24 25.22
CA ALA A 339 60.83 -36.97 24.58
C ALA A 339 59.71 -36.71 23.54
N ASP A 340 59.32 -37.74 22.80
CA ASP A 340 58.17 -37.71 21.87
C ASP A 340 56.83 -37.59 22.63
N GLY A 341 56.63 -38.32 23.71
CA GLY A 341 55.47 -38.17 24.58
C GLY A 341 55.34 -36.81 25.20
N VAL A 342 56.47 -36.18 25.63
CA VAL A 342 56.40 -34.77 26.07
C VAL A 342 55.93 -33.85 24.96
N LYS A 343 56.45 -33.99 23.73
CA LYS A 343 56.04 -33.16 22.60
C LYS A 343 54.58 -33.36 22.22
N GLU A 344 54.11 -34.60 22.26
CA GLU A 344 52.69 -34.95 21.96
C GLU A 344 51.76 -34.30 22.99
N LEU A 345 52.11 -34.40 24.30
CA LEU A 345 51.36 -33.76 25.36
C LEU A 345 51.34 -32.22 25.24
N GLU A 346 52.47 -31.62 24.85
CA GLU A 346 52.57 -30.16 24.61
C GLU A 346 51.70 -29.73 23.43
N ALA A 347 51.67 -30.50 22.35
CA ALA A 347 50.83 -30.25 21.16
C ALA A 347 49.34 -30.37 21.50
N GLU A 348 48.89 -31.49 22.08
CA GLU A 348 47.50 -31.70 22.50
C GLU A 348 47.03 -30.64 23.50
N SER A 349 47.91 -30.27 24.45
CA SER A 349 47.61 -29.19 25.39
C SER A 349 47.42 -27.82 24.71
N ALA A 350 48.24 -27.52 23.70
CA ALA A 350 48.16 -26.28 22.97
C ALA A 350 46.89 -26.21 22.13
N ASP A 351 46.52 -27.31 21.47
CA ASP A 351 45.29 -27.40 20.67
C ASP A 351 44.02 -27.25 21.54
N ALA A 352 43.95 -27.98 22.65
CA ALA A 352 42.83 -27.86 23.60
C ALA A 352 42.73 -26.46 24.23
N GLN A 353 43.89 -25.85 24.61
CA GLN A 353 43.89 -24.47 25.09
C GLN A 353 43.41 -23.45 24.00
N ALA A 354 43.74 -23.69 22.74
CA ALA A 354 43.27 -22.85 21.63
C ALA A 354 41.75 -22.98 21.45
N GLU A 355 41.18 -24.17 21.54
CA GLU A 355 39.73 -24.40 21.47
C GLU A 355 38.99 -23.70 22.62
N ILE A 356 39.52 -23.82 23.84
CA ILE A 356 38.96 -23.13 25.03
C ILE A 356 39.06 -21.61 24.89
N ALA A 357 40.16 -21.09 24.35
CA ALA A 357 40.33 -19.67 24.11
C ALA A 357 39.37 -19.14 23.04
N ASP A 358 39.13 -19.91 21.98
CA ASP A 358 38.16 -19.56 20.92
C ASP A 358 36.73 -19.57 21.49
N ALA A 359 36.37 -20.59 22.29
CA ALA A 359 35.07 -20.64 22.97
C ALA A 359 34.87 -19.46 23.93
N GLN A 360 35.91 -19.07 24.67
CA GLN A 360 35.89 -17.90 25.57
C GLN A 360 35.73 -16.60 24.78
N SER A 361 36.40 -16.46 23.63
CA SER A 361 36.26 -15.28 22.77
C SER A 361 34.84 -15.16 22.21
N LYS A 362 34.25 -16.26 21.77
CA LYS A 362 32.86 -16.32 21.31
C LYS A 362 31.86 -15.96 22.42
N LEU A 363 32.12 -16.38 23.65
CA LEU A 363 31.31 -16.00 24.81
C LEU A 363 31.43 -14.51 25.14
N ASP A 364 32.63 -13.95 25.07
CA ASP A 364 32.88 -12.52 25.33
C ASP A 364 32.30 -11.61 24.24
N GLU A 365 32.15 -12.13 23.03
CA GLU A 365 31.50 -11.45 21.90
C GLU A 365 29.98 -11.52 21.95
N LEU A 366 29.39 -12.40 22.77
CA LEU A 366 27.96 -12.54 22.88
C LEU A 366 27.31 -11.28 23.44
N LYS A 367 26.57 -10.55 22.60
CA LYS A 367 25.89 -9.32 22.97
C LYS A 367 24.53 -9.62 23.59
N LYS A 368 24.09 -8.73 24.46
CA LYS A 368 22.71 -8.77 24.96
C LYS A 368 21.71 -8.67 23.81
N PRO A 369 20.59 -9.39 23.88
CA PRO A 369 19.61 -9.40 22.79
C PRO A 369 18.91 -8.06 22.63
N THR A 370 18.71 -7.66 21.38
CA THR A 370 17.83 -6.55 21.03
C THR A 370 16.47 -7.11 20.66
N VAL A 371 15.42 -6.57 21.27
CA VAL A 371 14.04 -6.97 20.98
C VAL A 371 13.36 -5.90 20.12
N TYR A 372 12.71 -6.35 19.06
CA TYR A 372 11.84 -5.54 18.23
C TYR A 372 10.40 -5.98 18.43
N LEU A 373 9.55 -5.08 18.95
CA LEU A 373 8.12 -5.30 19.06
C LEU A 373 7.43 -4.54 17.93
N LEU A 374 6.85 -5.27 17.00
CA LEU A 374 6.25 -4.77 15.77
C LEU A 374 4.72 -4.94 15.84
N ASP A 375 3.98 -3.89 15.55
CA ASP A 375 2.52 -3.93 15.43
C ASP A 375 2.08 -4.41 14.03
N ARG A 376 0.77 -4.51 13.80
CA ARG A 376 0.20 -4.89 12.50
C ARG A 376 0.55 -3.93 11.38
N ASN A 377 0.84 -2.65 11.67
CA ASN A 377 1.16 -1.66 10.64
C ASN A 377 2.48 -1.96 9.94
N THR A 378 3.33 -2.79 10.54
CA THR A 378 4.53 -3.31 9.88
C THR A 378 4.23 -4.40 8.84
N ASN A 379 3.04 -5.00 8.86
CA ASN A 379 2.57 -5.89 7.81
C ASN A 379 2.12 -5.07 6.60
N ALA A 380 2.85 -5.20 5.49
CA ALA A 380 2.60 -4.43 4.26
C ALA A 380 1.18 -4.60 3.73
N GLY A 381 0.61 -5.80 3.81
CA GLY A 381 -0.75 -6.08 3.37
C GLY A 381 -1.81 -5.38 4.23
N TYR A 382 -1.63 -5.41 5.56
CA TYR A 382 -2.52 -4.75 6.50
C TYR A 382 -2.51 -3.22 6.32
N ALA A 383 -1.32 -2.61 6.28
CA ALA A 383 -1.17 -1.16 6.08
C ALA A 383 -1.68 -0.69 4.71
N SER A 384 -1.42 -1.46 3.65
CA SER A 384 -1.92 -1.16 2.30
C SER A 384 -3.44 -1.21 2.23
N PHE A 385 -4.07 -2.18 2.89
CA PHE A 385 -5.53 -2.33 2.90
C PHE A 385 -6.22 -1.16 3.62
N ASP A 386 -5.68 -0.70 4.76
CA ASP A 386 -6.19 0.51 5.42
C ASP A 386 -6.08 1.73 4.52
N ASN A 387 -4.91 1.96 3.91
CA ASN A 387 -4.69 3.07 3.00
C ASN A 387 -5.68 3.06 1.83
N ASP A 388 -5.89 1.90 1.21
CA ASP A 388 -6.83 1.73 0.09
C ASP A 388 -8.28 1.99 0.52
N SER A 389 -8.68 1.48 1.70
CA SER A 389 -10.02 1.74 2.25
C SER A 389 -10.24 3.22 2.54
N ASN A 390 -9.21 3.92 3.02
CA ASN A 390 -9.23 5.35 3.28
C ASN A 390 -9.31 6.19 2.01
N ILE A 391 -8.65 5.80 0.91
CA ILE A 391 -8.79 6.45 -0.40
C ILE A 391 -10.25 6.41 -0.86
N VAL A 392 -10.92 5.27 -0.76
CA VAL A 392 -12.35 5.13 -1.10
C VAL A 392 -13.20 6.07 -0.25
N ASN A 393 -12.92 6.17 1.05
CA ASN A 393 -13.65 7.07 1.97
C ASN A 393 -13.44 8.55 1.64
N GLN A 394 -12.23 8.97 1.27
CA GLN A 394 -11.94 10.35 0.88
C GLN A 394 -12.69 10.75 -0.40
N VAL A 395 -12.75 9.87 -1.39
CA VAL A 395 -13.56 10.05 -2.60
C VAL A 395 -15.05 10.15 -2.22
N ALA A 396 -15.51 9.30 -1.29
CA ALA A 396 -16.88 9.29 -0.79
C ALA A 396 -17.29 10.56 -0.04
N ALA A 397 -16.35 11.30 0.51
CA ALA A 397 -16.63 12.54 1.23
C ALA A 397 -16.97 13.71 0.30
N VAL A 398 -16.38 13.77 -0.89
CA VAL A 398 -16.41 14.97 -1.75
C VAL A 398 -17.39 14.82 -2.92
N PHE A 399 -17.35 13.71 -3.64
CA PHE A 399 -18.11 13.52 -4.87
C PHE A 399 -19.63 13.68 -4.72
N PRO A 400 -20.27 13.12 -3.70
CA PRO A 400 -21.72 13.18 -3.55
C PRO A 400 -22.27 14.60 -3.42
N ILE A 401 -21.50 15.52 -2.87
CA ILE A 401 -21.92 16.94 -2.71
C ILE A 401 -22.30 17.53 -4.06
N PHE A 402 -21.52 17.25 -5.09
CA PHE A 402 -21.78 17.76 -6.44
C PHE A 402 -22.95 17.08 -7.11
N PHE A 403 -23.15 15.78 -6.87
CA PHE A 403 -24.35 15.07 -7.32
C PHE A 403 -25.62 15.65 -6.70
N PHE A 404 -25.62 15.93 -5.41
CA PHE A 404 -26.75 16.58 -4.75
C PHE A 404 -26.94 18.02 -5.23
N ALA A 405 -25.87 18.77 -5.50
CA ALA A 405 -25.97 20.12 -6.07
C ALA A 405 -26.65 20.11 -7.46
N VAL A 406 -26.26 19.19 -8.33
CA VAL A 406 -26.90 18.99 -9.64
C VAL A 406 -28.36 18.53 -9.45
N ALA A 407 -28.61 17.61 -8.53
CA ALA A 407 -29.97 17.14 -8.21
C ALA A 407 -30.87 18.30 -7.73
N ALA A 408 -30.37 19.15 -6.84
CA ALA A 408 -31.11 20.34 -6.38
C ALA A 408 -31.41 21.32 -7.52
N LEU A 409 -30.42 21.58 -8.39
CA LEU A 409 -30.60 22.46 -9.56
C LEU A 409 -31.68 21.93 -10.50
N VAL A 410 -31.67 20.62 -10.80
CA VAL A 410 -32.63 20.01 -11.69
C VAL A 410 -34.01 19.93 -11.04
N CYS A 411 -34.09 19.61 -9.75
CA CYS A 411 -35.32 19.66 -8.97
C CYS A 411 -35.93 21.08 -8.99
N MET A 412 -35.11 22.11 -8.75
CA MET A 412 -35.52 23.51 -8.78
C MET A 412 -36.06 23.89 -10.18
N THR A 413 -35.36 23.47 -11.25
CA THR A 413 -35.80 23.79 -12.63
C THR A 413 -37.11 23.10 -12.97
N THR A 414 -37.27 21.83 -12.60
CA THR A 414 -38.45 21.01 -12.84
C THR A 414 -39.65 21.54 -12.07
N MET A 415 -39.44 21.87 -10.79
CA MET A 415 -40.51 22.40 -9.93
C MET A 415 -40.91 23.82 -10.27
N THR A 416 -39.97 24.71 -10.60
CA THR A 416 -40.26 26.06 -11.11
C THR A 416 -41.14 25.97 -12.31
N ARG A 417 -40.86 25.05 -13.23
CA ARG A 417 -41.65 24.86 -14.44
C ARG A 417 -43.04 24.32 -14.14
N MET A 418 -43.15 23.31 -13.30
CA MET A 418 -44.42 22.74 -12.87
C MET A 418 -45.36 23.79 -12.27
N VAL A 419 -44.80 24.62 -11.39
CA VAL A 419 -45.54 25.74 -10.76
C VAL A 419 -45.94 26.80 -11.78
N GLU A 420 -45.11 27.10 -12.79
CA GLU A 420 -45.47 28.03 -13.88
C GLU A 420 -46.56 27.46 -14.79
N ASP A 421 -46.56 26.17 -15.10
CA ASP A 421 -47.60 25.52 -15.92
C ASP A 421 -48.95 25.49 -15.18
N GLU A 422 -48.92 25.26 -13.87
CA GLU A 422 -50.15 25.22 -13.05
C GLU A 422 -50.55 26.56 -12.46
N ARG A 423 -49.97 27.68 -12.92
CA ARG A 423 -50.16 29.02 -12.39
C ARG A 423 -51.63 29.42 -12.29
N THR A 424 -52.46 29.08 -13.34
CA THR A 424 -53.88 29.33 -13.35
C THR A 424 -54.64 28.58 -12.28
N GLN A 425 -54.30 27.27 -12.05
CA GLN A 425 -54.88 26.45 -11.00
C GLN A 425 -54.53 27.00 -9.60
N ILE A 426 -53.26 27.43 -9.39
CA ILE A 426 -52.82 28.07 -8.18
C ILE A 426 -53.63 29.34 -7.90
N GLY A 427 -53.85 30.15 -8.94
CA GLY A 427 -54.70 31.37 -8.86
C GLY A 427 -56.16 31.07 -8.47
N VAL A 428 -56.75 30.03 -9.06
CA VAL A 428 -58.10 29.57 -8.72
C VAL A 428 -58.16 29.06 -7.25
N LEU A 429 -57.20 28.23 -6.85
CA LEU A 429 -57.15 27.74 -5.46
C LEU A 429 -57.02 28.86 -4.46
N LYS A 430 -56.16 29.85 -4.72
CA LYS A 430 -56.03 31.06 -3.88
C LYS A 430 -57.32 31.88 -3.86
N ALA A 431 -58.00 32.03 -4.99
CA ALA A 431 -59.31 32.72 -5.11
C ALA A 431 -60.45 32.01 -4.34
N LEU A 432 -60.36 30.68 -4.23
CA LEU A 432 -61.26 29.82 -3.42
C LEU A 432 -60.93 29.81 -1.93
N GLY A 433 -59.94 30.61 -1.49
CA GLY A 433 -59.57 30.78 -0.07
C GLY A 433 -58.57 29.71 0.46
N TYR A 434 -57.91 28.93 -0.34
CA TYR A 434 -56.85 28.04 0.14
C TYR A 434 -55.61 28.87 0.53
N SER A 435 -55.05 28.59 1.69
CA SER A 435 -53.82 29.20 2.16
C SER A 435 -52.63 28.86 1.31
N GLU A 436 -51.64 29.73 1.22
CA GLU A 436 -50.40 29.53 0.47
C GLU A 436 -49.70 28.23 0.91
N GLY A 437 -49.66 27.96 2.24
CA GLY A 437 -49.08 26.74 2.79
C GLY A 437 -49.82 25.47 2.37
N ALA A 438 -51.15 25.50 2.21
CA ALA A 438 -51.91 24.35 1.73
C ALA A 438 -51.65 24.05 0.25
N VAL A 439 -51.47 25.09 -0.57
CA VAL A 439 -51.10 24.92 -1.99
C VAL A 439 -49.66 24.50 -2.11
N MET A 440 -48.73 25.06 -1.33
CA MET A 440 -47.34 24.68 -1.29
C MET A 440 -47.16 23.21 -0.90
N ALA A 441 -47.92 22.73 0.08
CA ALA A 441 -47.86 21.34 0.55
C ALA A 441 -48.11 20.30 -0.57
N LYS A 442 -48.91 20.64 -1.61
CA LYS A 442 -49.08 19.82 -2.82
C LYS A 442 -47.78 19.57 -3.52
N TYR A 443 -46.98 20.62 -3.77
CA TYR A 443 -45.71 20.57 -4.49
C TYR A 443 -44.59 19.97 -3.64
N LEU A 444 -44.56 20.30 -2.37
CA LEU A 444 -43.64 19.68 -1.40
C LEU A 444 -43.89 18.17 -1.27
N PHE A 445 -45.17 17.75 -1.23
CA PHE A 445 -45.52 16.32 -1.23
C PHE A 445 -45.05 15.62 -2.51
N TYR A 446 -45.21 16.26 -3.66
CA TYR A 446 -44.80 15.73 -4.97
C TYR A 446 -43.29 15.50 -5.02
N SER A 447 -42.51 16.53 -4.72
CA SER A 447 -41.04 16.43 -4.74
C SER A 447 -40.50 15.58 -3.57
N GLY A 448 -41.09 15.70 -2.38
CA GLY A 448 -40.72 14.95 -1.20
C GLY A 448 -40.95 13.44 -1.36
N SER A 449 -42.13 13.05 -1.91
CA SER A 449 -42.41 11.63 -2.16
C SER A 449 -41.46 11.02 -3.21
N ALA A 450 -41.13 11.77 -4.25
CA ALA A 450 -40.12 11.34 -5.23
C ALA A 450 -38.72 11.24 -4.61
N ALA A 451 -38.36 12.18 -3.73
CA ALA A 451 -37.08 12.17 -3.03
C ALA A 451 -36.98 10.98 -2.04
N VAL A 452 -37.99 10.73 -1.23
CA VAL A 452 -38.00 9.59 -0.30
C VAL A 452 -37.94 8.26 -1.07
N GLY A 453 -38.80 8.07 -2.07
CA GLY A 453 -38.78 6.85 -2.89
C GLY A 453 -37.44 6.65 -3.62
N GLY A 454 -36.92 7.74 -4.24
CA GLY A 454 -35.61 7.74 -4.88
C GLY A 454 -34.46 7.44 -3.90
N SER A 455 -34.52 7.99 -2.68
CA SER A 455 -33.50 7.75 -1.65
C SER A 455 -33.50 6.32 -1.12
N VAL A 456 -34.67 5.75 -0.85
CA VAL A 456 -34.78 4.35 -0.40
C VAL A 456 -34.23 3.41 -1.49
N PHE A 457 -34.66 3.62 -2.74
CA PHE A 457 -34.13 2.85 -3.86
C PHE A 457 -32.62 3.05 -4.03
N GLY A 458 -32.17 4.32 -3.93
CA GLY A 458 -30.77 4.67 -4.07
C GLY A 458 -29.89 4.07 -2.99
N TYR A 459 -30.35 4.04 -1.74
CA TYR A 459 -29.65 3.42 -0.62
C TYR A 459 -29.47 1.91 -0.83
N VAL A 460 -30.57 1.21 -1.15
CA VAL A 460 -30.50 -0.24 -1.39
C VAL A 460 -29.62 -0.57 -2.61
N ALA A 461 -29.81 0.14 -3.73
CA ALA A 461 -29.01 -0.10 -4.94
C ALA A 461 -27.55 0.28 -4.75
N GLY A 462 -27.26 1.36 -4.02
CA GLY A 462 -25.91 1.83 -3.71
C GLY A 462 -25.14 0.81 -2.88
N ASN A 463 -25.74 0.32 -1.80
CA ASN A 463 -25.13 -0.67 -0.90
C ASN A 463 -24.87 -2.02 -1.56
N LEU A 464 -25.65 -2.39 -2.57
CA LEU A 464 -25.42 -3.65 -3.30
C LEU A 464 -24.43 -3.50 -4.45
N LEU A 465 -24.47 -2.36 -5.14
CA LEU A 465 -23.69 -2.18 -6.36
C LEU A 465 -22.24 -1.76 -6.10
N PHE A 466 -22.05 -0.73 -5.24
CA PHE A 466 -20.73 -0.14 -5.03
C PHE A 466 -19.74 -1.07 -4.36
N PRO A 467 -20.06 -1.66 -3.19
CA PRO A 467 -19.13 -2.56 -2.53
C PRO A 467 -18.74 -3.73 -3.40
N LYS A 468 -19.71 -4.30 -4.14
CA LYS A 468 -19.44 -5.44 -5.05
C LYS A 468 -18.48 -5.07 -6.18
N VAL A 469 -18.70 -3.92 -6.84
CA VAL A 469 -17.82 -3.50 -7.96
C VAL A 469 -16.44 -3.11 -7.47
N ILE A 470 -16.36 -2.42 -6.34
CA ILE A 470 -15.10 -2.02 -5.71
C ILE A 470 -14.34 -3.25 -5.23
N TRP A 471 -15.02 -4.18 -4.55
CA TRP A 471 -14.42 -5.45 -4.10
C TRP A 471 -13.90 -6.31 -5.26
N MET A 472 -14.58 -6.31 -6.42
CA MET A 472 -14.05 -6.95 -7.63
C MET A 472 -12.73 -6.34 -8.09
N GLY A 473 -12.56 -5.02 -7.95
CA GLY A 473 -11.29 -4.35 -8.24
C GLY A 473 -10.21 -4.70 -7.23
N TYR A 474 -10.51 -4.62 -5.96
CA TYR A 474 -9.59 -4.93 -4.88
C TYR A 474 -9.30 -6.43 -4.74
N GLY A 475 -10.22 -7.32 -5.13
CA GLY A 475 -9.98 -8.76 -5.19
C GLY A 475 -8.90 -9.19 -6.17
N MET A 476 -8.44 -8.27 -7.03
CA MET A 476 -7.22 -8.49 -7.84
C MET A 476 -5.93 -8.27 -7.03
N LEU A 477 -5.99 -7.52 -5.94
CA LEU A 477 -4.87 -7.23 -5.03
C LEU A 477 -4.96 -8.05 -3.75
N TYR A 478 -6.15 -8.17 -3.19
CA TYR A 478 -6.46 -8.81 -1.91
C TYR A 478 -7.40 -9.97 -2.16
N ASP A 479 -6.96 -11.18 -1.84
CA ASP A 479 -7.78 -12.37 -2.01
C ASP A 479 -7.77 -13.18 -0.72
N PHE A 480 -8.48 -12.67 0.28
CA PHE A 480 -8.48 -13.28 1.60
C PHE A 480 -9.88 -13.58 2.15
N ALA A 481 -10.95 -12.96 1.64
CA ALA A 481 -12.29 -13.22 2.16
C ALA A 481 -13.40 -12.86 1.16
N GLU A 482 -14.60 -13.39 1.38
CA GLU A 482 -15.79 -12.91 0.70
C GLU A 482 -16.31 -11.63 1.33
N LEU A 483 -16.84 -10.70 0.48
CA LEU A 483 -17.32 -9.41 0.92
C LEU A 483 -18.46 -9.54 1.95
N THR A 484 -18.27 -8.96 3.11
CA THR A 484 -19.28 -8.83 4.16
C THR A 484 -20.03 -7.51 4.01
N TYR A 485 -21.36 -7.58 3.82
CA TYR A 485 -22.19 -6.39 3.68
C TYR A 485 -22.65 -5.85 5.02
N VAL A 486 -22.35 -4.58 5.30
CA VAL A 486 -22.81 -3.86 6.48
C VAL A 486 -23.96 -2.91 6.10
N TRP A 487 -25.11 -3.08 6.72
CA TRP A 487 -26.26 -2.21 6.52
C TRP A 487 -26.29 -1.12 7.60
N ASP A 488 -25.51 -0.04 7.38
CA ASP A 488 -25.51 1.09 8.31
C ASP A 488 -26.76 1.98 8.12
N ILE A 489 -27.71 1.83 9.05
CA ILE A 489 -28.95 2.63 9.08
C ILE A 489 -28.65 4.12 9.24
N ARG A 490 -27.53 4.53 9.85
CA ARG A 490 -27.16 5.95 10.05
C ARG A 490 -26.89 6.59 8.69
N ILE A 491 -26.10 5.93 7.84
CA ILE A 491 -25.84 6.39 6.46
C ILE A 491 -27.14 6.47 5.67
N GLY A 492 -28.04 5.50 5.83
CA GLY A 492 -29.37 5.53 5.23
C GLY A 492 -30.21 6.75 5.64
N ILE A 493 -30.29 7.03 6.93
CA ILE A 493 -31.04 8.19 7.45
C ILE A 493 -30.43 9.51 6.97
N ILE A 494 -29.11 9.65 7.01
CA ILE A 494 -28.39 10.84 6.53
C ILE A 494 -28.65 11.05 5.04
N SER A 495 -28.58 9.99 4.24
CA SER A 495 -28.86 10.01 2.79
C SER A 495 -30.26 10.52 2.48
N ILE A 496 -31.26 9.96 3.16
CA ILE A 496 -32.68 10.34 2.99
C ILE A 496 -32.88 11.80 3.42
N ALA A 497 -32.33 12.17 4.56
CA ALA A 497 -32.46 13.56 5.07
C ALA A 497 -31.83 14.59 4.09
N ALA A 498 -30.60 14.33 3.61
CA ALA A 498 -29.92 15.18 2.66
C ALA A 498 -30.71 15.31 1.35
N ALA A 499 -31.17 14.21 0.79
CA ALA A 499 -31.96 14.20 -0.44
C ALA A 499 -33.30 14.91 -0.33
N VAL A 500 -34.01 14.69 0.79
CA VAL A 500 -35.28 15.36 1.08
C VAL A 500 -35.07 16.85 1.27
N LEU A 501 -34.06 17.26 2.03
CA LEU A 501 -33.71 18.67 2.21
C LEU A 501 -33.37 19.36 0.89
N CYS A 502 -32.55 18.75 0.04
CA CYS A 502 -32.20 19.26 -1.28
C CYS A 502 -33.44 19.40 -2.17
N SER A 503 -34.28 18.37 -2.27
CA SER A 503 -35.45 18.35 -3.17
C SER A 503 -36.57 19.26 -2.66
N MET A 504 -36.95 19.15 -1.39
CA MET A 504 -38.00 20.00 -0.81
C MET A 504 -37.56 21.45 -0.66
N GLY A 505 -36.28 21.70 -0.31
CA GLY A 505 -35.69 23.05 -0.28
C GLY A 505 -35.74 23.73 -1.64
N ALA A 506 -35.28 23.04 -2.70
CA ALA A 506 -35.37 23.53 -4.06
C ALA A 506 -36.81 23.84 -4.50
N THR A 507 -37.77 22.98 -4.13
CA THR A 507 -39.20 23.13 -4.38
C THR A 507 -39.77 24.33 -3.63
N TYR A 508 -39.43 24.49 -2.35
CA TYR A 508 -39.87 25.63 -1.54
C TYR A 508 -39.46 26.97 -2.16
N PHE A 509 -38.17 27.10 -2.53
CA PHE A 509 -37.70 28.34 -3.17
C PHE A 509 -38.36 28.58 -4.54
N SER A 510 -38.61 27.55 -5.29
CA SER A 510 -39.31 27.63 -6.58
C SER A 510 -40.76 28.09 -6.43
N CYS A 511 -41.47 27.57 -5.44
CA CYS A 511 -42.86 27.93 -5.16
C CYS A 511 -42.99 29.33 -4.55
N ALA A 512 -42.15 29.66 -3.58
CA ALA A 512 -42.21 30.97 -2.86
C ALA A 512 -42.18 32.17 -3.82
N ALA A 513 -41.37 32.08 -4.88
CA ALA A 513 -41.26 33.12 -5.92
C ALA A 513 -42.57 33.42 -6.65
N GLN A 514 -43.50 32.46 -6.75
CA GLN A 514 -44.79 32.61 -7.46
C GLN A 514 -45.94 32.94 -6.48
N PHE A 515 -45.89 32.49 -5.26
CA PHE A 515 -46.99 32.63 -4.30
C PHE A 515 -47.16 34.06 -3.76
N HIS A 516 -46.17 34.92 -3.88
CA HIS A 516 -46.30 36.35 -3.58
C HIS A 516 -47.19 37.11 -4.59
N SER A 517 -47.61 36.50 -5.70
CA SER A 517 -48.50 37.12 -6.69
C SER A 517 -49.98 37.02 -6.28
N SER A 518 -50.74 38.09 -6.57
CA SER A 518 -52.21 38.08 -6.27
C SER A 518 -52.93 37.07 -7.16
N PRO A 519 -54.07 36.47 -6.73
CA PRO A 519 -54.88 35.55 -7.53
C PRO A 519 -55.21 36.03 -8.92
N ALA A 520 -55.62 37.33 -9.01
CA ALA A 520 -55.99 37.98 -10.30
C ALA A 520 -54.79 38.03 -11.29
N MET A 521 -53.60 38.22 -10.79
CA MET A 521 -52.35 38.19 -11.58
C MET A 521 -51.99 36.77 -12.04
N LEU A 522 -52.31 35.78 -11.21
CA LEU A 522 -52.04 34.38 -11.51
C LEU A 522 -52.95 33.79 -12.57
N ILE A 523 -54.24 34.22 -12.61
CA ILE A 523 -55.23 33.74 -13.56
C ILE A 523 -55.05 34.38 -14.95
N ARG A 524 -54.49 35.62 -15.01
CA ARG A 524 -54.24 36.26 -16.28
C ARG A 524 -53.08 35.63 -17.04
N PRO A 525 -53.22 35.43 -18.38
CA PRO A 525 -52.09 35.00 -19.20
C PRO A 525 -50.92 35.98 -19.13
N LYS A 526 -49.70 35.45 -19.06
CA LYS A 526 -48.50 36.33 -19.13
C LYS A 526 -48.40 37.01 -20.47
N ALA A 527 -48.27 38.34 -20.49
CA ALA A 527 -48.03 39.07 -21.72
C ALA A 527 -46.75 38.57 -22.41
N PRO A 528 -46.77 38.44 -23.75
CA PRO A 528 -45.56 38.05 -24.50
C PRO A 528 -44.40 39.01 -24.21
N LYS A 529 -43.25 38.51 -23.91
CA LYS A 529 -42.06 39.39 -23.73
C LYS A 529 -41.63 39.98 -25.05
N SER A 530 -41.49 41.30 -25.10
CA SER A 530 -40.98 42.02 -26.26
C SER A 530 -39.58 41.54 -26.64
N GLY A 531 -39.32 41.27 -27.92
CA GLY A 531 -37.99 40.80 -28.36
C GLY A 531 -36.97 41.93 -28.28
N LYS A 532 -35.97 41.83 -27.43
CA LYS A 532 -34.79 42.70 -27.42
C LYS A 532 -33.71 42.14 -28.33
N ARG A 533 -32.89 43.03 -28.92
CA ARG A 533 -31.73 42.63 -29.74
C ARG A 533 -30.76 41.82 -28.88
N ILE A 534 -30.24 40.71 -29.42
CA ILE A 534 -29.26 39.85 -28.75
C ILE A 534 -27.83 40.30 -29.06
N LEU A 535 -26.90 39.95 -28.16
CA LEU A 535 -25.50 40.34 -28.30
C LEU A 535 -24.86 39.84 -29.62
N LEU A 536 -25.26 38.67 -30.12
CA LEU A 536 -24.75 38.12 -31.38
C LEU A 536 -25.21 38.90 -32.62
N GLU A 537 -26.32 39.62 -32.52
CA GLU A 537 -26.78 40.54 -33.61
C GLU A 537 -25.85 41.76 -33.78
N ARG A 538 -25.06 42.11 -32.75
CA ARG A 538 -24.04 43.17 -32.84
C ARG A 538 -22.81 42.69 -33.63
N ALA A 539 -22.54 41.40 -33.70
CA ALA A 539 -21.49 40.80 -34.50
C ALA A 539 -21.99 40.59 -35.97
N GLY A 540 -22.13 41.69 -36.73
CA GLY A 540 -22.74 41.74 -38.06
C GLY A 540 -22.10 40.75 -39.06
N PHE A 541 -20.81 40.47 -38.94
CA PHE A 541 -20.08 39.50 -39.79
C PHE A 541 -20.61 38.06 -39.64
N ILE A 542 -20.81 37.59 -38.39
CA ILE A 542 -21.35 36.25 -38.09
C ILE A 542 -22.83 36.20 -38.43
N TRP A 543 -23.59 37.25 -38.03
CA TRP A 543 -25.04 37.28 -38.19
C TRP A 543 -25.51 37.29 -39.63
N LYS A 544 -24.80 37.95 -40.54
CA LYS A 544 -25.13 37.98 -41.98
C LYS A 544 -24.99 36.64 -42.67
N ARG A 545 -24.04 35.79 -42.23
CA ARG A 545 -23.77 34.45 -42.80
C ARG A 545 -24.72 33.35 -42.33
N LEU A 546 -25.53 33.60 -41.32
CA LEU A 546 -26.49 32.63 -40.77
C LEU A 546 -27.76 32.54 -41.60
N SER A 547 -28.26 31.33 -41.89
CA SER A 547 -29.57 31.09 -42.48
C SER A 547 -30.70 31.56 -41.57
N PHE A 548 -31.90 31.81 -42.12
CA PHE A 548 -33.06 32.28 -41.39
C PHE A 548 -33.39 31.39 -40.18
N LEU A 549 -33.43 30.07 -40.37
CA LEU A 549 -33.72 29.12 -39.30
C LEU A 549 -32.66 29.15 -38.18
N LYS A 550 -31.39 29.34 -38.52
CA LYS A 550 -30.32 29.49 -37.52
C LYS A 550 -30.48 30.79 -36.73
N LYS A 551 -30.81 31.88 -37.39
CA LYS A 551 -31.09 33.17 -36.74
C LYS A 551 -32.25 33.07 -35.75
N VAL A 552 -33.33 32.39 -36.14
CA VAL A 552 -34.53 32.18 -35.30
C VAL A 552 -34.18 31.31 -34.09
N SER A 553 -33.50 30.21 -34.30
CA SER A 553 -33.08 29.33 -33.19
C SER A 553 -32.21 30.05 -32.17
N ILE A 554 -31.19 30.78 -32.61
CA ILE A 554 -30.30 31.55 -31.74
C ILE A 554 -31.06 32.65 -30.99
N ARG A 555 -31.96 33.39 -31.67
CA ARG A 555 -32.79 34.42 -31.04
C ARG A 555 -33.71 33.82 -30.00
N ASN A 556 -34.26 32.64 -30.20
CA ASN A 556 -35.11 31.93 -29.25
C ASN A 556 -34.34 31.47 -28.02
N VAL A 557 -33.14 30.94 -28.19
CA VAL A 557 -32.25 30.53 -27.09
C VAL A 557 -32.00 31.70 -26.11
N PHE A 558 -31.65 32.86 -26.64
CA PHE A 558 -31.32 34.05 -25.82
C PHE A 558 -32.52 34.88 -25.34
N ARG A 559 -33.69 34.62 -25.90
CA ARG A 559 -34.94 35.30 -25.48
C ARG A 559 -35.35 34.92 -24.05
N TYR A 560 -35.13 33.68 -23.66
CA TYR A 560 -35.52 33.17 -22.36
C TYR A 560 -34.27 32.96 -21.46
N LYS A 561 -33.66 34.08 -21.01
CA LYS A 561 -32.38 34.06 -20.28
C LYS A 561 -32.35 33.12 -19.06
N LYS A 562 -33.42 33.05 -18.24
CA LYS A 562 -33.49 32.15 -17.09
C LYS A 562 -33.35 30.68 -17.51
N ARG A 563 -34.10 30.30 -18.55
CA ARG A 563 -34.06 28.95 -19.11
C ARG A 563 -32.68 28.64 -19.69
N PHE A 564 -32.13 29.59 -20.48
CA PHE A 564 -30.78 29.48 -21.05
C PHE A 564 -29.73 29.19 -19.97
N ILE A 565 -29.70 29.98 -18.89
CA ILE A 565 -28.77 29.79 -17.80
C ILE A 565 -28.99 28.44 -17.10
N MET A 566 -30.26 28.09 -16.82
CA MET A 566 -30.57 26.81 -16.17
C MET A 566 -30.11 25.60 -16.96
N MET A 567 -30.36 25.63 -18.31
CA MET A 567 -29.91 24.52 -19.17
C MET A 567 -28.40 24.42 -19.27
N ILE A 568 -27.71 25.55 -19.42
CA ILE A 568 -26.23 25.56 -19.47
C ILE A 568 -25.63 25.11 -18.14
N MET A 569 -26.15 25.53 -16.99
CA MET A 569 -25.67 25.10 -15.69
C MET A 569 -25.94 23.61 -15.46
N GLY A 570 -27.11 23.10 -15.88
CA GLY A 570 -27.40 21.68 -15.76
C GLY A 570 -26.50 20.82 -16.64
N ILE A 571 -26.35 21.15 -17.91
CA ILE A 571 -25.48 20.43 -18.84
C ILE A 571 -24.01 20.60 -18.45
N GLY A 572 -23.62 21.84 -18.09
CA GLY A 572 -22.26 22.16 -17.67
C GLY A 572 -21.85 21.45 -16.38
N GLY A 573 -22.78 21.34 -15.40
CA GLY A 573 -22.55 20.57 -14.18
C GLY A 573 -22.32 19.09 -14.44
N CYS A 574 -23.14 18.49 -15.31
CA CYS A 574 -22.94 17.09 -15.71
C CYS A 574 -21.64 16.87 -16.49
N SER A 575 -21.33 17.75 -17.43
CA SER A 575 -20.07 17.70 -18.19
C SER A 575 -18.86 17.90 -17.26
N ALA A 576 -18.98 18.78 -16.25
CA ALA A 576 -17.96 18.99 -15.25
C ALA A 576 -17.66 17.70 -14.44
N LEU A 577 -18.69 16.96 -14.03
CA LEU A 577 -18.51 15.69 -13.34
C LEU A 577 -17.79 14.66 -14.21
N VAL A 578 -18.10 14.60 -15.51
CA VAL A 578 -17.40 13.69 -16.45
C VAL A 578 -15.94 14.10 -16.61
N VAL A 579 -15.64 15.40 -16.77
CA VAL A 579 -14.26 15.91 -16.83
C VAL A 579 -13.50 15.58 -15.54
N THR A 580 -14.13 15.75 -14.41
CA THR A 580 -13.52 15.48 -13.10
C THR A 580 -13.19 13.99 -12.95
N ALA A 581 -14.11 13.11 -13.31
CA ALA A 581 -13.91 11.68 -13.22
C ALA A 581 -12.79 11.19 -14.18
N LEU A 582 -12.75 11.71 -15.42
CA LEU A 582 -11.65 11.42 -16.34
C LEU A 582 -10.32 12.02 -15.87
N GLY A 583 -10.36 13.22 -15.28
CA GLY A 583 -9.20 13.87 -14.71
C GLY A 583 -8.61 13.11 -13.52
N LEU A 584 -9.43 12.48 -12.68
CA LEU A 584 -8.95 11.57 -11.64
C LEU A 584 -8.18 10.40 -12.22
N LYS A 585 -8.75 9.77 -13.26
CA LYS A 585 -8.05 8.70 -13.97
C LYS A 585 -6.67 9.16 -14.45
N ASP A 586 -6.63 10.32 -15.12
CA ASP A 586 -5.37 10.87 -15.65
C ASP A 586 -4.36 11.14 -14.53
N SER A 587 -4.83 11.71 -13.41
CA SER A 587 -3.97 12.04 -12.25
C SER A 587 -3.40 10.82 -11.57
N PHE A 588 -4.08 9.67 -11.58
CA PHE A 588 -3.58 8.43 -11.00
C PHE A 588 -2.69 7.65 -11.98
N SER A 589 -3.08 7.54 -13.24
CA SER A 589 -2.40 6.66 -14.21
C SER A 589 -0.98 7.11 -14.58
N ASP A 590 -0.70 8.42 -14.57
CA ASP A 590 0.58 8.95 -15.04
C ASP A 590 1.70 8.91 -13.98
N ILE A 591 1.35 8.69 -12.70
CA ILE A 591 2.29 8.83 -11.58
C ILE A 591 3.40 7.80 -11.64
N VAL A 592 3.06 6.54 -11.83
CA VAL A 592 4.03 5.43 -11.80
C VAL A 592 5.03 5.57 -12.92
N SER A 593 4.54 5.83 -14.13
CA SER A 593 5.42 6.04 -15.28
C SER A 593 6.32 7.26 -15.10
N ALA A 594 5.80 8.36 -14.53
CA ALA A 594 6.59 9.55 -14.27
C ALA A 594 7.63 9.33 -13.16
N GLN A 595 7.30 8.56 -12.11
CA GLN A 595 8.22 8.28 -11.03
C GLN A 595 9.36 7.37 -11.47
N TYR A 596 9.03 6.21 -12.06
CA TYR A 596 9.99 5.14 -12.30
C TYR A 596 10.66 5.17 -13.68
N ARG A 597 10.20 6.02 -14.61
CA ARG A 597 10.83 6.16 -15.94
C ARG A 597 11.38 7.55 -16.21
N GLU A 598 10.90 8.60 -15.50
CA GLU A 598 11.36 9.96 -15.72
C GLU A 598 12.22 10.48 -14.57
N ILE A 599 11.96 10.06 -13.31
CA ILE A 599 12.61 10.57 -12.11
C ILE A 599 13.64 9.58 -11.57
N SER A 600 13.19 8.42 -11.10
CA SER A 600 14.05 7.35 -10.54
C SER A 600 14.42 6.40 -11.67
N VAL A 601 15.49 6.69 -12.38
CA VAL A 601 15.89 5.96 -13.60
C VAL A 601 16.82 4.79 -13.36
N TYR A 602 17.20 4.54 -12.10
CA TYR A 602 17.98 3.35 -11.72
C TYR A 602 17.15 2.08 -11.79
N ASP A 603 17.80 0.95 -12.00
CA ASP A 603 17.16 -0.36 -12.08
C ASP A 603 17.12 -1.08 -10.74
N MET A 604 18.10 -0.83 -9.86
CA MET A 604 18.26 -1.53 -8.59
C MET A 604 18.67 -0.60 -7.46
N THR A 605 18.26 -0.97 -6.25
CA THR A 605 18.74 -0.42 -4.99
C THR A 605 19.43 -1.55 -4.22
N LEU A 606 20.68 -1.35 -3.81
CA LEU A 606 21.42 -2.28 -2.97
C LEU A 606 21.64 -1.64 -1.60
N THR A 607 21.65 -2.46 -0.55
CA THR A 607 22.03 -2.03 0.80
C THR A 607 23.15 -2.93 1.30
N LEU A 608 24.23 -2.32 1.76
CA LEU A 608 25.37 -3.01 2.33
C LEU A 608 25.11 -3.42 3.78
N GLY A 609 25.75 -4.50 4.23
CA GLY A 609 25.65 -4.97 5.62
C GLY A 609 26.23 -3.95 6.61
N GLU A 610 27.38 -3.38 6.25
CA GLU A 610 28.05 -2.32 6.99
C GLU A 610 28.27 -1.09 6.10
N ALA A 611 28.58 0.06 6.72
CA ALA A 611 28.93 1.27 5.97
C ALA A 611 30.30 1.09 5.33
N ALA A 612 30.35 1.22 4.01
CA ALA A 612 31.61 1.05 3.27
C ALA A 612 32.53 2.27 3.44
N ASP A 613 33.77 2.03 3.82
CA ASP A 613 34.82 3.04 3.81
C ASP A 613 35.30 3.34 2.39
N GLU A 614 36.19 4.32 2.19
CA GLU A 614 36.67 4.71 0.87
C GLU A 614 37.38 3.57 0.13
N THR A 615 38.11 2.69 0.84
CA THR A 615 38.84 1.55 0.28
C THR A 615 37.87 0.45 -0.18
N GLU A 616 36.86 0.18 0.67
CA GLU A 616 35.80 -0.80 0.38
C GLU A 616 34.93 -0.34 -0.80
N ARG A 617 34.56 0.95 -0.86
CA ARG A 617 33.83 1.49 -2.01
C ARG A 617 34.60 1.37 -3.32
N GLN A 618 35.93 1.56 -3.29
CA GLN A 618 36.74 1.35 -4.49
C GLN A 618 36.81 -0.13 -4.89
N LYS A 619 36.91 -1.05 -3.92
CA LYS A 619 36.86 -2.50 -4.16
C LYS A 619 35.53 -2.92 -4.76
N LEU A 620 34.42 -2.58 -4.09
CA LEU A 620 33.07 -2.87 -4.54
C LEU A 620 32.78 -2.25 -5.91
N GLY A 621 33.27 -1.03 -6.15
CA GLY A 621 33.13 -0.38 -7.44
C GLY A 621 33.74 -1.18 -8.58
N GLY A 622 34.90 -1.81 -8.36
CA GLY A 622 35.50 -2.70 -9.35
C GLY A 622 34.70 -3.96 -9.62
N GLU A 623 34.06 -4.52 -8.60
CA GLU A 623 33.16 -5.67 -8.72
C GLU A 623 31.85 -5.30 -9.41
N PHE A 624 31.29 -4.13 -9.10
CA PHE A 624 30.04 -3.64 -9.68
C PHE A 624 30.12 -3.28 -11.16
N GLU A 625 31.32 -2.96 -11.68
CA GLU A 625 31.51 -2.75 -13.12
C GLU A 625 31.13 -3.96 -13.97
N GLU A 626 31.13 -5.17 -13.41
CA GLU A 626 30.67 -6.36 -14.10
C GLU A 626 29.15 -6.36 -14.30
N TYR A 627 28.40 -5.85 -13.31
CA TYR A 627 26.94 -5.94 -13.25
C TYR A 627 26.25 -4.68 -13.78
N PHE A 628 26.84 -3.51 -13.59
CA PHE A 628 26.20 -2.22 -13.80
C PHE A 628 26.91 -1.36 -14.86
N ASP A 629 26.14 -0.60 -15.61
CA ASP A 629 26.63 0.46 -16.50
C ASP A 629 26.95 1.74 -15.72
N SER A 630 26.24 2.00 -14.62
CA SER A 630 26.52 3.10 -13.71
C SER A 630 25.91 2.81 -12.34
N TYR A 631 26.52 3.32 -11.30
CA TYR A 631 26.06 3.20 -9.92
C TYR A 631 26.43 4.46 -9.12
N ALA A 632 25.77 4.67 -7.99
CA ALA A 632 26.03 5.78 -7.08
C ALA A 632 25.90 5.31 -5.63
N PHE A 633 26.94 5.49 -4.84
CA PHE A 633 26.89 5.31 -3.38
C PHE A 633 26.20 6.50 -2.75
N LEU A 634 25.34 6.25 -1.78
CA LEU A 634 24.61 7.29 -1.05
C LEU A 634 24.34 6.91 0.40
N ASN A 635 24.22 7.92 1.23
CA ASN A 635 23.59 7.80 2.52
C ASN A 635 22.09 8.03 2.35
N SER A 636 21.28 7.16 2.93
CA SER A 636 19.81 7.29 3.03
C SER A 636 19.42 7.07 4.48
N SER A 637 19.24 8.15 5.22
CA SER A 637 18.87 8.15 6.63
C SER A 637 17.58 8.92 6.86
N THR A 638 16.79 8.49 7.84
CA THR A 638 15.56 9.21 8.23
C THR A 638 15.91 10.23 9.31
N MET A 639 15.54 11.49 9.09
CA MET A 639 15.75 12.56 10.05
C MET A 639 14.50 13.42 10.21
N ASP A 640 14.41 14.13 11.32
CA ASP A 640 13.33 15.05 11.62
C ASP A 640 13.56 16.42 10.99
N ILE A 641 12.60 16.88 10.20
CA ILE A 641 12.68 18.16 9.50
C ILE A 641 11.66 19.11 10.11
N VAL A 642 12.11 20.26 10.55
CA VAL A 642 11.30 21.27 11.24
C VAL A 642 11.33 22.59 10.47
N SER A 643 10.15 23.18 10.30
CA SER A 643 9.98 24.54 9.80
C SER A 643 8.88 25.25 10.58
N GLY A 644 9.24 26.20 11.40
CA GLY A 644 8.30 26.89 12.31
C GLY A 644 7.63 25.91 13.27
N SER A 645 6.30 25.74 13.17
CA SER A 645 5.52 24.80 13.97
C SER A 645 5.34 23.43 13.30
N ASN A 646 5.75 23.28 12.05
CA ASN A 646 5.53 22.03 11.29
C ASN A 646 6.77 21.15 11.42
N LYS A 647 6.53 19.89 11.75
CA LYS A 647 7.56 18.85 11.86
C LYS A 647 7.16 17.64 11.04
N LYS A 648 8.11 17.02 10.32
CA LYS A 648 7.91 15.76 9.61
C LYS A 648 9.23 15.02 9.48
N SER A 649 9.26 13.75 9.84
CA SER A 649 10.38 12.86 9.53
C SER A 649 10.38 12.51 8.05
N SER A 650 11.55 12.49 7.44
CA SER A 650 11.72 12.19 6.02
C SER A 650 13.12 11.68 5.72
N ASN A 651 13.26 10.95 4.63
CA ASN A 651 14.56 10.44 4.19
C ASN A 651 15.43 11.57 3.66
N ILE A 652 16.65 11.65 4.18
CA ILE A 652 17.72 12.53 3.71
C ILE A 652 18.60 11.70 2.78
N ILE A 653 18.82 12.18 1.58
CA ILE A 653 19.68 11.53 0.58
C ILE A 653 20.93 12.37 0.38
N ILE A 654 22.08 11.73 0.61
CA ILE A 654 23.41 12.35 0.48
C ILE A 654 24.27 11.45 -0.41
N PRO A 655 24.48 11.76 -1.67
CA PRO A 655 25.37 11.00 -2.54
C PRO A 655 26.83 11.25 -2.20
N GLU A 656 27.66 10.25 -2.41
CA GLU A 656 29.10 10.40 -2.38
C GLU A 656 29.59 11.29 -3.54
N ASN A 657 29.04 11.05 -4.75
CA ASN A 657 29.34 11.78 -5.97
C ASN A 657 28.05 12.23 -6.66
N GLU A 658 27.92 13.56 -6.85
CA GLU A 658 26.75 14.15 -7.50
C GLU A 658 26.57 13.73 -8.96
N GLU A 659 27.66 13.60 -9.73
CA GLU A 659 27.60 13.29 -11.16
C GLU A 659 27.13 11.86 -11.40
N ASP A 660 27.51 10.92 -10.52
CA ASP A 660 27.02 9.54 -10.61
C ASP A 660 25.56 9.44 -10.14
N PHE A 661 25.19 10.21 -9.13
CA PHE A 661 23.80 10.25 -8.67
C PHE A 661 22.84 10.86 -9.70
N LYS A 662 23.26 11.86 -10.46
CA LYS A 662 22.49 12.46 -11.55
C LYS A 662 22.22 11.49 -12.71
N LYS A 663 23.00 10.40 -12.85
CA LYS A 663 22.70 9.33 -13.81
C LYS A 663 21.55 8.43 -13.32
N GLN A 664 21.30 8.39 -12.00
CA GLN A 664 20.34 7.51 -11.35
C GLN A 664 19.02 8.23 -11.01
N TYR A 665 19.07 9.56 -10.82
CA TYR A 665 17.92 10.34 -10.39
C TYR A 665 17.86 11.69 -11.10
N ASN A 666 16.72 11.96 -11.76
CA ASN A 666 16.51 13.21 -12.49
C ASN A 666 15.81 14.25 -11.60
N PHE A 667 16.49 15.32 -11.30
CA PHE A 667 15.94 16.47 -10.59
C PHE A 667 15.13 17.36 -11.53
N LEU A 668 13.82 17.27 -11.48
CA LEU A 668 12.91 18.08 -12.31
C LEU A 668 12.15 19.08 -11.44
N SER A 669 12.11 20.34 -11.87
CA SER A 669 11.31 21.37 -11.22
C SER A 669 9.81 21.03 -11.26
N TYR A 670 9.12 21.09 -10.13
CA TYR A 670 7.69 20.82 -10.09
C TYR A 670 6.85 21.84 -10.86
N LYS A 671 7.35 23.05 -11.10
CA LYS A 671 6.64 24.11 -11.82
C LYS A 671 6.85 24.07 -13.32
N SER A 672 8.11 24.02 -13.74
CA SER A 672 8.50 24.13 -15.16
C SER A 672 8.79 22.79 -15.82
N GLY A 673 9.07 21.73 -15.02
CA GLY A 673 9.54 20.44 -15.54
C GLY A 673 10.99 20.50 -16.06
N GLU A 674 11.69 21.63 -15.88
CA GLU A 674 13.09 21.78 -16.28
C GLU A 674 14.00 21.09 -15.27
N ALA A 675 15.17 20.66 -15.74
CA ALA A 675 16.19 20.07 -14.87
C ALA A 675 16.70 21.09 -13.84
N LEU A 676 16.85 20.63 -12.60
CA LEU A 676 17.42 21.41 -11.50
C LEU A 676 18.89 21.00 -11.30
N THR A 677 19.70 21.95 -10.88
CA THR A 677 21.05 21.68 -10.39
C THR A 677 21.00 21.09 -8.99
N TYR A 678 21.95 20.22 -8.65
CA TYR A 678 22.09 19.68 -7.30
C TYR A 678 22.33 20.82 -6.27
N PRO A 679 21.86 20.69 -5.01
CA PRO A 679 22.01 21.77 -4.03
C PRO A 679 23.48 22.01 -3.67
N ALA A 680 23.86 23.27 -3.52
CA ALA A 680 25.19 23.64 -3.05
C ALA A 680 25.32 23.46 -1.52
N GLU A 681 26.53 23.70 -0.97
CA GLU A 681 26.75 23.68 0.48
C GLU A 681 25.80 24.63 1.21
N GLY A 682 25.15 24.14 2.26
CA GLY A 682 24.13 24.87 3.03
C GLY A 682 22.75 24.93 2.38
N GLU A 683 22.58 24.30 1.22
CA GLU A 683 21.30 24.24 0.50
C GLU A 683 20.68 22.84 0.52
N ALA A 684 19.35 22.78 0.32
CA ALA A 684 18.61 21.54 0.19
C ALA A 684 17.56 21.61 -0.94
N ILE A 685 17.33 20.49 -1.62
CA ILE A 685 16.19 20.29 -2.51
C ILE A 685 15.18 19.39 -1.81
N LEU A 686 13.93 19.81 -1.79
CA LEU A 686 12.82 19.07 -1.17
C LEU A 686 11.87 18.54 -2.24
N THR A 687 11.26 17.41 -1.96
CA THR A 687 10.14 16.91 -2.75
C THR A 687 8.90 17.79 -2.56
N ARG A 688 8.08 17.89 -3.60
CA ARG A 688 6.90 18.77 -3.63
C ARG A 688 5.95 18.56 -2.46
N ARG A 689 5.70 17.33 -2.08
CA ARG A 689 4.80 17.00 -0.99
C ARG A 689 5.35 17.45 0.36
N LEU A 690 6.62 17.15 0.62
CA LEU A 690 7.29 17.56 1.85
C LEU A 690 7.29 19.08 2.01
N ALA A 691 7.59 19.80 0.93
CA ALA A 691 7.53 21.26 0.93
C ALA A 691 6.12 21.80 1.24
N LYS A 692 5.07 21.09 0.79
CA LYS A 692 3.66 21.43 1.10
C LYS A 692 3.32 21.16 2.57
N ILE A 693 3.75 20.02 3.13
CA ILE A 693 3.53 19.65 4.54
C ILE A 693 4.21 20.66 5.47
N LEU A 694 5.45 20.98 5.21
CA LEU A 694 6.23 21.92 6.00
C LEU A 694 5.84 23.39 5.76
N GLY A 695 5.09 23.69 4.70
CA GLY A 695 4.65 25.03 4.33
C GLY A 695 5.77 25.92 3.74
N VAL A 696 6.84 25.31 3.21
CA VAL A 696 8.06 26.00 2.77
C VAL A 696 8.13 26.19 1.25
N LYS A 697 8.91 27.19 0.86
CA LYS A 697 9.17 27.56 -0.53
C LYS A 697 10.67 27.80 -0.73
N LYS A 698 11.09 27.93 -1.97
CA LYS A 698 12.46 28.33 -2.31
C LYS A 698 12.86 29.60 -1.53
N GLY A 699 14.00 29.53 -0.84
CA GLY A 699 14.59 30.58 -0.02
C GLY A 699 14.26 30.50 1.46
N ASP A 700 13.34 29.64 1.88
CA ASP A 700 13.04 29.43 3.30
C ASP A 700 14.11 28.53 3.94
N THR A 701 14.26 28.62 5.27
CA THR A 701 15.21 27.83 6.04
C THR A 701 14.51 26.66 6.74
N LEU A 702 15.21 25.54 6.86
CA LEU A 702 14.80 24.33 7.54
C LEU A 702 15.82 23.93 8.59
N THR A 703 15.37 23.36 9.68
CA THR A 703 16.23 22.64 10.64
C THR A 703 16.01 21.16 10.49
N ILE A 704 17.07 20.42 10.27
CA ILE A 704 17.09 18.95 10.19
C ILE A 704 17.77 18.43 11.45
N THR A 705 17.19 17.46 12.11
CA THR A 705 17.67 16.88 13.37
C THR A 705 17.83 15.37 13.19
N ASP A 706 18.98 14.85 13.57
CA ASP A 706 19.25 13.41 13.60
C ASP A 706 18.71 12.73 14.87
N ASP A 707 18.88 11.41 14.99
CA ASP A 707 18.43 10.64 16.14
C ASP A 707 19.21 10.96 17.43
N ASP A 708 20.43 11.52 17.32
CA ASP A 708 21.27 11.96 18.41
C ASP A 708 21.01 13.43 18.83
N PHE A 709 19.95 14.04 18.28
CA PHE A 709 19.56 15.45 18.49
C PHE A 709 20.57 16.49 17.99
N ASN A 710 21.52 16.11 17.13
CA ASN A 710 22.33 17.09 16.43
C ASN A 710 21.52 17.77 15.34
N THR A 711 21.75 19.05 15.13
CA THR A 711 20.93 19.84 14.21
C THR A 711 21.76 20.48 13.11
N MET A 712 21.23 20.48 11.89
CA MET A 712 21.73 21.28 10.79
C MET A 712 20.65 22.22 10.25
N THR A 713 21.05 23.40 9.81
CA THR A 713 20.19 24.39 9.19
C THR A 713 20.53 24.51 7.71
N VAL A 714 19.53 24.32 6.84
CA VAL A 714 19.69 24.38 5.39
C VAL A 714 18.69 25.34 4.76
N THR A 715 19.02 25.93 3.63
CA THR A 715 18.14 26.79 2.84
C THR A 715 17.53 26.03 1.68
N VAL A 716 16.25 26.16 1.44
CA VAL A 716 15.56 25.50 0.31
C VAL A 716 15.98 26.12 -1.01
N ALA A 717 16.85 25.46 -1.76
CA ALA A 717 17.30 25.89 -3.08
C ALA A 717 16.22 25.71 -4.14
N ALA A 718 15.52 24.58 -4.10
CA ALA A 718 14.47 24.26 -5.05
C ALA A 718 13.47 23.24 -4.46
N VAL A 719 12.35 23.08 -5.15
CA VAL A 719 11.38 22.00 -4.89
C VAL A 719 11.27 21.15 -6.15
N CYS A 720 11.59 19.87 -6.04
CA CYS A 720 11.59 18.94 -7.16
C CYS A 720 10.27 18.19 -7.28
N LYS A 721 10.03 17.63 -8.47
CA LYS A 721 9.02 16.61 -8.69
C LYS A 721 9.45 15.32 -8.02
N ASN A 722 8.57 14.74 -7.28
CA ASN A 722 8.62 13.36 -6.82
C ASN A 722 7.22 12.94 -6.42
N TYR A 723 6.80 11.76 -6.80
CA TYR A 723 5.43 11.30 -6.61
C TYR A 723 5.31 10.26 -5.49
N VAL A 724 6.39 9.54 -5.20
CA VAL A 724 6.40 8.46 -4.21
C VAL A 724 7.42 8.80 -3.14
N PHE A 725 7.01 8.71 -1.89
CA PHE A 725 7.78 9.07 -0.70
C PHE A 725 8.20 10.55 -0.64
N ASN A 726 8.81 10.91 0.47
CA ASN A 726 9.31 12.25 0.73
C ASN A 726 10.83 12.18 0.91
N TYR A 727 11.54 13.08 0.22
CA TYR A 727 13.00 13.15 0.30
C TYR A 727 13.48 14.59 0.47
N VAL A 728 14.61 14.72 1.15
CA VAL A 728 15.45 15.91 1.15
C VAL A 728 16.81 15.52 0.59
N PHE A 729 17.29 16.27 -0.36
CA PHE A 729 18.60 16.07 -0.99
C PHE A 729 19.54 17.18 -0.54
N ILE A 730 20.69 16.81 -0.01
CA ILE A 730 21.72 17.75 0.46
C ILE A 730 23.11 17.29 -0.03
N ALA A 731 24.02 18.24 -0.17
CA ALA A 731 25.39 17.95 -0.53
C ALA A 731 26.16 17.33 0.65
N LYS A 732 27.16 16.49 0.33
CA LYS A 732 28.08 15.88 1.30
C LYS A 732 28.73 16.93 2.20
N GLU A 733 29.14 18.05 1.63
CA GLU A 733 29.77 19.15 2.33
C GLU A 733 28.87 19.79 3.38
N THR A 734 27.56 19.86 3.11
CA THR A 734 26.55 20.36 4.05
C THR A 734 26.49 19.47 5.28
N TYR A 735 26.47 18.15 5.08
CA TYR A 735 26.44 17.18 6.17
C TYR A 735 27.74 17.22 6.99
N LEU A 736 28.89 17.18 6.31
CA LEU A 736 30.21 17.22 6.93
C LEU A 736 30.41 18.49 7.76
N SER A 737 29.99 19.64 7.24
CA SER A 737 30.08 20.93 7.93
C SER A 737 29.21 20.98 9.19
N ALA A 738 28.08 20.28 9.22
CA ALA A 738 27.13 20.27 10.34
C ALA A 738 27.49 19.25 11.43
N PHE A 739 27.84 18.02 11.03
CA PHE A 739 28.03 16.90 11.97
C PHE A 739 29.50 16.55 12.22
N GLY A 740 30.45 17.04 11.42
CA GLY A 740 31.90 16.89 11.63
C GLY A 740 32.45 15.51 11.23
N HIS A 741 31.64 14.62 10.66
CA HIS A 741 32.04 13.31 10.13
C HIS A 741 31.41 13.07 8.75
N GLU A 742 31.97 12.14 7.99
CA GLU A 742 31.40 11.74 6.70
C GLU A 742 30.09 10.99 6.89
N PRO A 743 29.13 11.10 5.90
CA PRO A 743 27.93 10.27 5.88
C PRO A 743 28.29 8.78 5.76
N GLU A 744 27.53 7.92 6.38
CA GLU A 744 27.65 6.46 6.20
C GLU A 744 27.04 6.02 4.87
N TYR A 745 27.85 5.54 3.95
CA TYR A 745 27.39 5.10 2.64
C TYR A 745 27.04 3.61 2.67
N ARG A 746 25.76 3.32 2.85
CA ARG A 746 25.20 1.95 2.89
C ARG A 746 24.29 1.63 1.72
N THR A 747 23.80 2.64 1.01
CA THR A 747 22.84 2.45 -0.08
C THR A 747 23.49 2.73 -1.41
N ILE A 748 23.14 1.96 -2.43
CA ILE A 748 23.63 2.11 -3.79
C ILE A 748 22.45 2.09 -4.75
N TYR A 749 22.37 3.11 -5.61
CA TYR A 749 21.48 3.09 -6.77
C TYR A 749 22.30 2.70 -7.99
N ALA A 750 21.79 1.71 -8.76
CA ALA A 750 22.54 1.16 -9.87
C ALA A 750 21.66 0.94 -11.11
N SER A 751 22.23 1.20 -12.27
CA SER A 751 21.63 0.89 -13.57
C SER A 751 22.30 -0.34 -14.16
N LEU A 752 21.49 -1.34 -14.50
CA LEU A 752 21.95 -2.63 -15.00
C LEU A 752 22.64 -2.51 -16.35
N ARG A 753 23.69 -3.30 -16.53
CA ARG A 753 24.33 -3.46 -17.82
C ARG A 753 23.38 -4.13 -18.81
N ASN A 754 23.31 -3.60 -20.03
CA ASN A 754 22.42 -4.10 -21.07
C ASN A 754 22.55 -5.63 -21.27
N GLY A 755 21.43 -6.32 -21.17
CA GLY A 755 21.32 -7.77 -21.39
C GLY A 755 21.44 -8.63 -20.14
N ARG A 756 21.68 -8.07 -18.94
CA ARG A 756 21.58 -8.80 -17.67
C ARG A 756 20.14 -8.82 -17.16
N ASP A 757 19.77 -9.91 -16.53
CA ASP A 757 18.50 -10.05 -15.81
C ASP A 757 18.62 -9.48 -14.40
N ALA A 758 17.65 -8.65 -13.99
CA ALA A 758 17.69 -7.97 -12.71
C ALA A 758 17.63 -8.96 -11.53
N HIS A 759 16.76 -9.94 -11.59
CA HIS A 759 16.59 -10.89 -10.49
C HIS A 759 17.77 -11.85 -10.36
N GLN A 760 18.38 -12.24 -11.49
CA GLN A 760 19.61 -13.03 -11.44
C GLN A 760 20.78 -12.21 -10.85
N THR A 761 20.88 -10.93 -11.21
CA THR A 761 21.90 -10.04 -10.64
C THR A 761 21.71 -9.85 -9.12
N VAL A 762 20.46 -9.76 -8.65
CA VAL A 762 20.17 -9.75 -7.22
C VAL A 762 20.65 -11.02 -6.55
N ALA A 763 20.35 -12.19 -7.12
CA ALA A 763 20.80 -13.47 -6.57
C ALA A 763 22.33 -13.56 -6.49
N ASP A 764 23.03 -13.13 -7.55
CA ASP A 764 24.50 -13.12 -7.60
C ASP A 764 25.07 -12.22 -6.50
N LEU A 765 24.52 -11.01 -6.32
CA LEU A 765 25.02 -10.02 -5.34
C LEU A 765 24.68 -10.40 -3.89
N LEU A 766 23.50 -10.98 -3.63
CA LEU A 766 23.12 -11.44 -2.29
C LEU A 766 23.91 -12.69 -1.86
N SER A 767 24.57 -13.38 -2.78
CA SER A 767 25.50 -14.45 -2.46
C SER A 767 26.87 -13.97 -1.96
N THR A 768 27.13 -12.66 -2.02
CA THR A 768 28.31 -12.02 -1.44
C THR A 768 28.01 -11.53 -0.02
N ASP A 769 28.98 -11.56 0.87
CA ASP A 769 28.81 -11.09 2.26
C ASP A 769 28.63 -9.58 2.37
N ASP A 770 28.97 -8.84 1.31
CA ASP A 770 28.99 -7.38 1.32
C ASP A 770 27.60 -6.74 1.15
N VAL A 771 26.64 -7.44 0.48
CA VAL A 771 25.28 -6.92 0.19
C VAL A 771 24.24 -7.60 1.07
N SER A 772 23.63 -6.84 1.95
CA SER A 772 22.60 -7.35 2.89
C SER A 772 21.19 -7.41 2.27
N SER A 773 20.88 -6.52 1.34
CA SER A 773 19.59 -6.54 0.63
C SER A 773 19.68 -5.87 -0.73
N ALA A 774 18.82 -6.31 -1.65
CA ALA A 774 18.71 -5.75 -2.98
C ALA A 774 17.23 -5.64 -3.41
N GLY A 775 16.85 -4.51 -4.00
CA GLY A 775 15.51 -4.26 -4.52
C GLY A 775 15.53 -3.92 -6.00
N VAL A 776 14.61 -4.50 -6.77
CA VAL A 776 14.44 -4.23 -8.19
C VAL A 776 13.40 -3.13 -8.40
N ASN A 777 13.76 -2.04 -9.09
CA ASN A 777 12.89 -0.89 -9.30
C ASN A 777 11.63 -1.23 -10.14
N ALA A 778 11.76 -2.16 -11.08
CA ALA A 778 10.63 -2.66 -11.88
C ALA A 778 9.56 -3.38 -11.03
N ASP A 779 9.94 -4.04 -9.94
CA ASP A 779 8.99 -4.65 -9.02
C ASP A 779 8.20 -3.58 -8.26
N MET A 780 8.87 -2.52 -7.84
CA MET A 780 8.21 -1.35 -7.24
C MET A 780 7.27 -0.65 -8.23
N GLU A 781 7.69 -0.47 -9.48
CA GLU A 781 6.82 0.04 -10.57
C GLU A 781 5.56 -0.85 -10.70
N SER A 782 5.72 -2.16 -10.72
CA SER A 782 4.62 -3.13 -10.82
C SER A 782 3.68 -3.07 -9.63
N ARG A 783 4.21 -2.97 -8.41
CA ARG A 783 3.43 -2.84 -7.17
C ARG A 783 2.54 -1.60 -7.20
N PHE A 784 3.12 -0.44 -7.49
CA PHE A 784 2.36 0.80 -7.61
C PHE A 784 1.34 0.78 -8.77
N ASN A 785 1.66 0.15 -9.89
CA ASN A 785 0.71 -0.03 -10.99
C ASN A 785 -0.50 -0.89 -10.57
N ASN A 786 -0.28 -1.95 -9.81
CA ASN A 786 -1.35 -2.81 -9.31
C ASN A 786 -2.24 -2.05 -8.32
N MET A 787 -1.65 -1.30 -7.40
CA MET A 787 -2.38 -0.44 -6.47
C MET A 787 -3.26 0.59 -7.20
N ILE A 788 -2.72 1.27 -8.21
CA ILE A 788 -3.46 2.26 -9.00
C ILE A 788 -4.53 1.60 -9.88
N SER A 789 -4.30 0.37 -10.34
CA SER A 789 -5.27 -0.37 -11.15
C SER A 789 -6.58 -0.61 -10.41
N SER A 790 -6.55 -0.86 -9.11
CA SER A 790 -7.75 -1.04 -8.29
C SER A 790 -8.59 0.24 -8.22
N ILE A 791 -7.94 1.40 -8.12
CA ILE A 791 -8.60 2.71 -8.11
C ILE A 791 -9.36 2.98 -9.41
N ASN A 792 -8.93 2.42 -10.53
CA ASN A 792 -9.62 2.58 -11.81
C ASN A 792 -11.06 2.05 -11.79
N TYR A 793 -11.38 1.03 -10.99
CA TYR A 793 -12.75 0.53 -10.83
C TYR A 793 -13.64 1.55 -10.12
N VAL A 794 -13.13 2.22 -9.10
CA VAL A 794 -13.82 3.32 -8.42
C VAL A 794 -14.10 4.47 -9.39
N VAL A 795 -13.10 4.85 -10.16
CA VAL A 795 -13.20 5.92 -11.15
C VAL A 795 -14.18 5.55 -12.26
N LEU A 796 -14.13 4.32 -12.76
CA LEU A 796 -15.08 3.82 -13.76
C LEU A 796 -16.52 3.92 -13.27
N LEU A 797 -16.78 3.53 -12.02
CA LEU A 797 -18.10 3.61 -11.43
C LEU A 797 -18.60 5.06 -11.34
N VAL A 798 -17.72 5.98 -10.94
CA VAL A 798 -18.01 7.43 -10.92
C VAL A 798 -18.32 7.94 -12.32
N ILE A 799 -17.57 7.53 -13.35
CA ILE A 799 -17.84 7.91 -14.76
C ILE A 799 -19.22 7.42 -15.19
N VAL A 800 -19.57 6.16 -14.93
CA VAL A 800 -20.86 5.56 -15.30
C VAL A 800 -22.01 6.32 -14.62
N LEU A 801 -21.88 6.66 -13.34
CA LEU A 801 -22.92 7.41 -12.65
C LEU A 801 -23.02 8.87 -13.11
N ALA A 802 -21.90 9.53 -13.37
CA ALA A 802 -21.89 10.87 -13.95
C ALA A 802 -22.56 10.87 -15.34
N ALA A 803 -22.30 9.84 -16.13
CA ALA A 803 -22.94 9.61 -17.43
C ALA A 803 -24.46 9.39 -17.29
N ALA A 804 -24.88 8.55 -16.36
CA ALA A 804 -26.31 8.31 -16.07
C ALA A 804 -27.00 9.61 -15.61
N LEU A 805 -26.36 10.37 -14.74
CA LEU A 805 -26.87 11.67 -14.29
C LEU A 805 -26.98 12.65 -15.47
N ALA A 806 -25.97 12.75 -16.32
CA ALA A 806 -25.98 13.59 -17.51
C ALA A 806 -27.14 13.23 -18.45
N PHE A 807 -27.35 11.92 -18.67
CA PHE A 807 -28.46 11.42 -19.49
C PHE A 807 -29.82 11.83 -18.93
N VAL A 808 -30.06 11.59 -17.62
CA VAL A 808 -31.33 11.94 -16.96
C VAL A 808 -31.59 13.44 -16.97
N VAL A 809 -30.54 14.24 -16.73
CA VAL A 809 -30.64 15.72 -16.78
C VAL A 809 -30.96 16.22 -18.18
N LEU A 810 -30.21 15.75 -19.18
CA LEU A 810 -30.46 16.10 -20.58
C LEU A 810 -31.86 15.68 -21.02
N TYR A 811 -32.30 14.47 -20.65
CA TYR A 811 -33.67 14.00 -20.93
C TYR A 811 -34.71 14.93 -20.32
N ASN A 812 -34.59 15.29 -19.05
CA ASN A 812 -35.51 16.18 -18.36
C ASN A 812 -35.56 17.57 -19.02
N LEU A 813 -34.38 18.15 -19.29
CA LEU A 813 -34.29 19.49 -19.92
C LEU A 813 -34.86 19.49 -21.35
N THR A 814 -34.60 18.47 -22.15
CA THR A 814 -35.12 18.30 -23.48
C THR A 814 -36.66 18.09 -23.48
N ASN A 815 -37.14 17.30 -22.52
CA ASN A 815 -38.57 17.07 -22.31
C ASN A 815 -39.31 18.39 -21.97
N ILE A 816 -38.73 19.21 -21.10
CA ILE A 816 -39.25 20.53 -20.76
C ILE A 816 -39.29 21.41 -22.02
N ASN A 817 -38.19 21.45 -22.80
CA ASN A 817 -38.10 22.23 -24.03
C ASN A 817 -39.19 21.87 -25.05
N ILE A 818 -39.43 20.59 -25.26
CA ILE A 818 -40.50 20.12 -26.18
C ILE A 818 -41.89 20.52 -25.67
N THR A 819 -42.15 20.33 -24.37
CA THR A 819 -43.46 20.63 -23.78
C THR A 819 -43.79 22.10 -23.85
N GLU A 820 -42.83 22.99 -23.66
CA GLU A 820 -43.01 24.44 -23.78
C GLU A 820 -43.38 24.91 -25.21
N ARG A 821 -42.88 24.18 -26.17
CA ARG A 821 -43.02 24.56 -27.60
C ARG A 821 -44.04 23.73 -28.31
N ILE A 822 -44.89 22.99 -27.62
CA ILE A 822 -45.82 22.05 -28.23
C ILE A 822 -46.72 22.73 -29.24
N ARG A 823 -47.14 24.01 -28.99
CA ARG A 823 -47.93 24.84 -29.96
C ARG A 823 -47.10 25.26 -31.16
N GLU A 824 -45.86 25.74 -30.97
CA GLU A 824 -44.95 26.10 -32.07
C GLU A 824 -44.71 24.89 -32.96
N ILE A 825 -44.45 23.73 -32.33
CA ILE A 825 -44.22 22.44 -33.00
C ILE A 825 -45.47 22.02 -33.77
N ALA A 826 -46.65 22.11 -33.16
CA ALA A 826 -47.92 21.78 -33.82
C ALA A 826 -48.17 22.71 -35.02
N THR A 827 -47.92 24.01 -34.87
CA THR A 827 -48.07 24.98 -35.98
C THR A 827 -47.14 24.66 -37.15
N ILE A 828 -45.85 24.30 -36.88
CA ILE A 828 -44.89 23.93 -37.92
C ILE A 828 -45.35 22.65 -38.61
N LYS A 829 -45.87 21.66 -37.88
CA LYS A 829 -46.41 20.43 -38.46
C LYS A 829 -47.64 20.67 -39.32
N VAL A 830 -48.55 21.59 -38.91
CA VAL A 830 -49.73 21.96 -39.68
C VAL A 830 -49.35 22.71 -40.96
N LEU A 831 -48.24 23.46 -40.94
CA LEU A 831 -47.69 24.12 -42.14
C LEU A 831 -47.04 23.16 -43.14
N GLY A 832 -47.08 21.83 -42.89
CA GLY A 832 -46.62 20.81 -43.83
C GLY A 832 -45.15 20.37 -43.68
N PHE A 833 -44.44 20.78 -42.62
CA PHE A 833 -43.05 20.33 -42.38
C PHE A 833 -43.06 18.84 -41.97
N TYR A 834 -42.11 18.08 -42.49
CA TYR A 834 -41.94 16.68 -42.16
C TYR A 834 -41.52 16.53 -40.69
N SER A 835 -41.80 15.36 -40.11
CA SER A 835 -41.48 15.09 -38.71
C SER A 835 -39.99 15.26 -38.40
N TRP A 836 -39.10 14.90 -39.32
CA TRP A 836 -37.66 15.04 -39.13
C TRP A 836 -37.16 16.50 -39.20
N GLU A 837 -37.81 17.34 -40.00
CA GLU A 837 -37.51 18.77 -40.10
C GLU A 837 -37.96 19.50 -38.84
N THR A 838 -39.11 19.16 -38.33
CA THR A 838 -39.61 19.65 -37.02
C THR A 838 -38.73 19.22 -35.89
N ALA A 839 -38.25 17.98 -35.89
CA ALA A 839 -37.30 17.46 -34.93
C ALA A 839 -35.96 18.18 -35.00
N SER A 840 -35.43 18.37 -36.22
CA SER A 840 -34.18 19.11 -36.46
C SER A 840 -34.24 20.55 -35.94
N TYR A 841 -35.40 21.22 -36.08
CA TYR A 841 -35.60 22.57 -35.54
C TYR A 841 -35.46 22.62 -34.03
N VAL A 842 -36.07 21.67 -33.29
CA VAL A 842 -36.01 21.59 -31.83
C VAL A 842 -34.63 21.13 -31.35
N PHE A 843 -34.09 20.07 -31.95
CA PHE A 843 -32.82 19.48 -31.50
C PHE A 843 -31.60 20.35 -31.80
N ARG A 844 -31.65 21.20 -32.82
CA ARG A 844 -30.57 22.17 -33.09
C ARG A 844 -30.31 23.11 -31.92
N GLU A 845 -31.39 23.52 -31.23
CA GLU A 845 -31.25 24.33 -30.02
C GLU A 845 -30.58 23.54 -28.90
N ASN A 846 -31.00 22.29 -28.73
CA ASN A 846 -30.38 21.40 -27.72
C ASN A 846 -28.87 21.23 -27.99
N PHE A 847 -28.46 21.04 -29.25
CA PHE A 847 -27.03 20.92 -29.59
C PHE A 847 -26.24 22.20 -29.33
N ILE A 848 -26.80 23.36 -29.56
CA ILE A 848 -26.16 24.66 -29.25
C ILE A 848 -25.97 24.78 -27.73
N LEU A 849 -27.01 24.47 -26.97
CA LEU A 849 -26.97 24.54 -25.52
C LEU A 849 -25.99 23.48 -24.92
N THR A 850 -25.98 22.29 -25.51
CA THR A 850 -25.02 21.24 -25.15
C THR A 850 -23.58 21.69 -25.38
N GLY A 851 -23.32 22.32 -26.56
CA GLY A 851 -21.97 22.81 -26.86
C GLY A 851 -21.49 23.89 -25.89
N ILE A 852 -22.36 24.86 -25.58
CA ILE A 852 -22.05 25.94 -24.62
C ILE A 852 -21.90 25.36 -23.20
N GLY A 853 -22.79 24.42 -22.80
CA GLY A 853 -22.75 23.74 -21.51
C GLY A 853 -21.49 22.90 -21.36
N ALA A 854 -21.13 22.13 -22.39
CA ALA A 854 -19.92 21.33 -22.38
C ALA A 854 -18.66 22.21 -22.23
N LEU A 855 -18.55 23.32 -22.98
CA LEU A 855 -17.43 24.26 -22.82
C LEU A 855 -17.33 24.86 -21.42
N LEU A 856 -18.46 25.25 -20.82
CA LEU A 856 -18.50 25.70 -19.43
C LEU A 856 -18.08 24.56 -18.49
N GLY A 857 -18.55 23.34 -18.77
CA GLY A 857 -18.24 22.12 -18.03
C GLY A 857 -16.75 21.79 -18.01
N LEU A 858 -15.98 22.07 -19.08
CA LEU A 858 -14.54 21.88 -19.09
C LEU A 858 -13.86 22.73 -18.01
N GLY A 859 -14.21 24.01 -17.90
CA GLY A 859 -13.64 24.90 -16.90
C GLY A 859 -14.07 24.53 -15.47
N LEU A 860 -15.37 24.31 -15.26
CA LEU A 860 -15.90 23.89 -13.96
C LEU A 860 -15.36 22.53 -13.53
N GLY A 861 -15.22 21.59 -14.48
CA GLY A 861 -14.69 20.26 -14.22
C GLY A 861 -13.21 20.30 -13.81
N LYS A 862 -12.40 21.16 -14.44
CA LYS A 862 -11.02 21.36 -14.00
C LYS A 862 -10.93 21.93 -12.59
N LEU A 863 -11.73 22.93 -12.28
CA LEU A 863 -11.78 23.51 -10.93
C LEU A 863 -12.22 22.48 -9.88
N LEU A 864 -13.24 21.69 -10.19
CA LEU A 864 -13.72 20.63 -9.32
C LEU A 864 -12.66 19.53 -9.14
N HIS A 865 -12.01 19.13 -10.22
CA HIS A 865 -10.92 18.17 -10.19
C HIS A 865 -9.77 18.66 -9.29
N MET A 866 -9.34 19.91 -9.45
CA MET A 866 -8.30 20.50 -8.58
C MET A 866 -8.72 20.48 -7.11
N PHE A 867 -9.97 20.82 -6.81
CA PHE A 867 -10.50 20.80 -5.45
C PHE A 867 -10.50 19.37 -4.86
N ILE A 868 -10.91 18.36 -5.63
CA ILE A 868 -10.94 16.97 -5.17
C ILE A 868 -9.52 16.47 -4.93
N MET A 869 -8.60 16.73 -5.86
CA MET A 869 -7.19 16.35 -5.70
C MET A 869 -6.52 17.00 -4.49
N GLU A 870 -6.96 18.19 -4.08
CA GLU A 870 -6.50 18.83 -2.85
C GLU A 870 -7.04 18.14 -1.59
N CYS A 871 -8.25 17.57 -1.67
CA CYS A 871 -8.88 16.85 -0.58
C CYS A 871 -8.34 15.41 -0.41
N ILE A 872 -7.83 14.79 -1.48
CA ILE A 872 -7.22 13.46 -1.43
C ILE A 872 -5.82 13.59 -0.85
N ASN A 873 -5.61 13.02 0.35
CA ASN A 873 -4.34 13.08 1.05
C ASN A 873 -3.89 11.65 1.39
N VAL A 874 -2.96 11.10 0.60
CA VAL A 874 -2.35 9.79 0.82
C VAL A 874 -0.91 9.99 1.27
N GLU A 875 -0.49 9.37 2.35
CA GLU A 875 0.78 9.71 3.00
C GLU A 875 2.02 9.41 2.14
N ALA A 876 2.01 8.29 1.44
CA ALA A 876 3.15 7.84 0.64
C ALA A 876 3.19 8.41 -0.79
N VAL A 877 2.08 8.95 -1.32
CA VAL A 877 1.98 9.31 -2.74
C VAL A 877 1.48 10.76 -2.92
N TYR A 878 2.14 11.50 -3.80
CA TYR A 878 1.70 12.83 -4.23
C TYR A 878 0.97 12.75 -5.56
N PHE A 879 -0.29 13.16 -5.60
CA PHE A 879 -1.09 13.19 -6.81
C PHE A 879 -1.07 14.59 -7.44
N GLU A 880 -0.54 14.69 -8.65
CA GLU A 880 -0.60 15.94 -9.41
C GLU A 880 -1.99 16.09 -10.06
N SER A 881 -2.61 17.28 -9.93
CA SER A 881 -3.90 17.53 -10.55
C SER A 881 -3.73 17.78 -12.07
N ARG A 882 -3.62 16.72 -12.85
CA ARG A 882 -3.47 16.74 -14.30
C ARG A 882 -4.75 16.29 -14.98
N VAL A 883 -5.13 16.96 -16.06
CA VAL A 883 -6.20 16.52 -16.97
C VAL A 883 -5.64 16.58 -18.37
N THR A 884 -5.63 15.47 -19.07
CA THR A 884 -5.08 15.37 -20.41
C THR A 884 -6.00 16.02 -21.45
N LEU A 885 -5.45 16.43 -22.58
CA LEU A 885 -6.25 16.95 -23.69
C LEU A 885 -7.23 15.88 -24.20
N THR A 886 -6.82 14.62 -24.18
CA THR A 886 -7.66 13.48 -24.56
C THR A 886 -8.90 13.39 -23.68
N SER A 887 -8.77 13.54 -22.35
CA SER A 887 -9.89 13.52 -21.41
C SER A 887 -10.83 14.70 -21.59
N TYR A 888 -10.33 15.89 -21.92
CA TYR A 888 -11.19 17.01 -22.30
C TYR A 888 -11.98 16.73 -23.59
N ILE A 889 -11.34 16.21 -24.61
CA ILE A 889 -12.01 15.85 -25.89
C ILE A 889 -13.04 14.74 -25.61
N LEU A 890 -12.66 13.70 -24.89
CA LEU A 890 -13.55 12.57 -24.58
C LEU A 890 -14.78 13.01 -23.79
N SER A 891 -14.65 13.92 -22.83
CA SER A 891 -15.76 14.43 -22.05
C SER A 891 -16.76 15.22 -22.92
N VAL A 892 -16.27 16.03 -23.86
CA VAL A 892 -17.10 16.72 -24.82
C VAL A 892 -17.82 15.72 -25.73
N VAL A 893 -17.09 14.75 -26.28
CA VAL A 893 -17.67 13.71 -27.16
C VAL A 893 -18.75 12.93 -26.39
N LEU A 894 -18.50 12.47 -25.17
CA LEU A 894 -19.50 11.78 -24.34
C LEU A 894 -20.74 12.65 -24.11
N THR A 895 -20.58 13.94 -23.79
CA THR A 895 -21.69 14.86 -23.58
C THR A 895 -22.55 14.97 -24.83
N PHE A 896 -21.94 15.04 -26.02
CA PHE A 896 -22.67 15.04 -27.29
C PHE A 896 -23.32 13.69 -27.62
N VAL A 897 -22.67 12.57 -27.30
CA VAL A 897 -23.26 11.23 -27.45
C VAL A 897 -24.52 11.10 -26.60
N PHE A 898 -24.49 11.56 -25.37
CA PHE A 898 -25.68 11.56 -24.50
C PHE A 898 -26.76 12.48 -25.04
N ALA A 899 -26.42 13.67 -25.57
CA ALA A 899 -27.38 14.55 -26.16
C ALA A 899 -28.03 13.94 -27.43
N ILE A 900 -27.27 13.21 -28.25
CA ILE A 900 -27.78 12.47 -29.41
C ILE A 900 -28.73 11.37 -28.94
N ALA A 901 -28.33 10.56 -27.97
CA ALA A 901 -29.15 9.45 -27.40
C ALA A 901 -30.49 9.98 -26.87
N VAL A 902 -30.47 11.08 -26.12
CA VAL A 902 -31.68 11.72 -25.58
C VAL A 902 -32.54 12.27 -26.72
N ASN A 903 -31.96 12.93 -27.72
CA ASN A 903 -32.69 13.46 -28.84
C ASN A 903 -33.37 12.36 -29.68
N LEU A 904 -32.71 11.20 -29.83
CA LEU A 904 -33.30 10.02 -30.48
C LEU A 904 -34.53 9.50 -29.71
N LEU A 905 -34.45 9.39 -28.41
CA LEU A 905 -35.59 9.01 -27.55
C LEU A 905 -36.73 10.04 -27.64
N MET A 906 -36.39 11.32 -27.64
CA MET A 906 -37.37 12.40 -27.71
C MET A 906 -38.02 12.53 -29.11
N TYR A 907 -37.39 12.05 -30.17
CA TYR A 907 -37.97 12.01 -31.52
C TYR A 907 -39.28 11.19 -31.52
N PHE A 908 -39.31 10.05 -30.86
CA PHE A 908 -40.54 9.25 -30.74
C PHE A 908 -41.67 10.01 -30.02
N LYS A 909 -41.32 10.78 -28.98
CA LYS A 909 -42.30 11.61 -28.26
C LYS A 909 -42.80 12.78 -29.10
N LEU A 910 -41.92 13.40 -29.84
CA LEU A 910 -42.23 14.52 -30.74
C LEU A 910 -43.19 14.11 -31.86
N ASN A 911 -43.06 12.89 -32.40
CA ASN A 911 -43.94 12.34 -33.42
C ASN A 911 -45.35 12.07 -32.92
N LYS A 912 -45.51 11.74 -31.61
CA LYS A 912 -46.84 11.49 -30.99
C LYS A 912 -47.63 12.75 -30.65
N ILE A 913 -47.10 13.95 -30.88
CA ILE A 913 -47.82 15.21 -30.63
C ILE A 913 -49.02 15.32 -31.58
N ASN A 914 -50.24 15.38 -31.05
CA ASN A 914 -51.47 15.55 -31.78
C ASN A 914 -51.67 17.04 -32.15
N MET A 915 -51.65 17.36 -33.44
CA MET A 915 -51.72 18.73 -33.95
C MET A 915 -53.05 19.41 -33.61
N ALA A 916 -54.15 18.72 -33.76
CA ALA A 916 -55.50 19.25 -33.52
C ALA A 916 -55.78 19.59 -32.04
N GLU A 917 -55.34 18.71 -31.14
CA GLU A 917 -55.51 18.89 -29.71
C GLU A 917 -54.57 19.98 -29.13
N SER A 918 -53.37 20.09 -29.68
CA SER A 918 -52.34 21.09 -29.26
C SER A 918 -52.72 22.53 -29.67
N LEU A 919 -53.55 22.70 -30.67
CA LEU A 919 -54.00 24.01 -31.17
C LEU A 919 -55.37 24.39 -30.56
N LYS A 920 -56.21 23.42 -30.13
CA LYS A 920 -57.53 23.64 -29.53
C LYS A 920 -57.50 24.18 -28.09
N SER A 921 -56.40 24.13 -27.40
CA SER A 921 -56.29 24.48 -25.98
C SER A 921 -56.22 25.98 -25.67
N VAL A 922 -57.07 26.79 -26.29
CA VAL A 922 -57.14 28.27 -26.07
C VAL A 922 -58.51 28.73 -25.65
N GLU A 923 -59.35 27.80 -25.13
CA GLU A 923 -60.56 28.29 -24.44
C GLU A 923 -60.51 27.91 -22.98
#